data_356a4596635f4e2e2f3a510529bb9a3b
#
_entry.id   356a4596635f4e2e2f3a510529bb9a3b
#
_cell.length_a   1.000
_cell.length_b   1.000
_cell.length_c   1.000
_cell.angle_alpha   90.00
_cell.angle_beta   90.00
_cell.angle_gamma   90.00
#
_symmetry.space_group_name_H-M   'P 1'
#
loop_
_entity.id
_entity.type
_entity.pdbx_description
1 polymer ?
#
loop_
_entity_poly.entity_id
_entity_poly.type
_entity_poly.pdbx_seq_one_letter_code
_entity_poly.pdbx_strand_id
1 'polypeptide(L)'
;VISESEQDLAKSDSNLKIVDKIRIAATNVKKQSGPYLQFVSSSEHKENQEFRLIISFKKGTTTNFYQLFNQLLDYYKIKTHKVHLETYSEGLLLFSFYFTKNDNEHIINLHTTLSQILKETSLIYCLPIVQDIVNPDDADDDFVLSPQEKSYFKISSCFIYHFIDRLAFHNNGADLVANSTPQFSDVLTTYQQILKQQSFSEQLIANVLSKYKKLVVKLFKTFALTHYPKELQTENILEQTLSYQRILNGIEPFHSDEEFDEFLKANVDDQSPDYLILQSLKTFNDSILKTNFFINEKLAISFRLNPTLIFHKKSLIFPEVPFAVFFVIGSHFHGFHIRFHDIARGGIRIVKSFSKASYELNMKSMLEENYNLAYTQQKKNKDIPESGSKGVMLMNYGFISEQATKNAFEKYCDSIIDILDFQSPKYVDLYGKREILFFGPDENTAGFCDFATLYAKSRGCSWWKSFLTGKSHTLGGIPHDKYGMTSLSVRTFVQSIYKKLGLSETQLLKFQTGGPDGDLGSNEILLSSNNEVYVGLVDGSGTLVDPQGLNKDELRRLAKMRATVDKYDTSLLSKEGFFVSIKDMNVKLPNGMTVTDGTVFRNKFHSEYLFKFLPRVDVFVPCGGRPASINISNIELFLDAKTGKSKIPIIVEGANLFITQDCRLKLEQAGCVLVKDSSANKGGVTSS
;
A
#
# COMPACT_ATOMS: atom_id res chain seq x y z
N VAL A 1 9.12 -27.43 -20.41
CA VAL A 1 10.45 -27.90 -20.01
C VAL A 1 10.22 -28.89 -18.87
N ILE A 2 10.50 -30.14 -19.10
CA ILE A 2 10.32 -31.26 -18.19
C ILE A 2 11.69 -31.52 -17.56
N SER A 3 11.77 -31.77 -16.25
CA SER A 3 13.02 -32.12 -15.57
C SER A 3 13.52 -33.51 -16.04
N GLU A 4 14.84 -33.79 -15.93
CA GLU A 4 15.40 -35.09 -16.30
C GLU A 4 14.75 -36.24 -15.53
N SER A 5 14.41 -36.06 -14.27
CA SER A 5 13.68 -37.03 -13.45
C SER A 5 12.27 -37.33 -13.95
N GLU A 6 11.61 -36.36 -14.61
CA GLU A 6 10.28 -36.53 -15.20
C GLU A 6 10.33 -37.19 -16.58
N GLN A 7 11.43 -37.03 -17.33
CA GLN A 7 11.63 -37.75 -18.60
C GLN A 7 11.72 -39.25 -18.38
N ASP A 8 12.30 -39.71 -17.28
CA ASP A 8 12.33 -41.13 -16.90
C ASP A 8 11.00 -41.64 -16.36
N LEU A 9 10.21 -40.80 -15.68
CA LEU A 9 8.84 -41.10 -15.27
C LEU A 9 7.87 -41.18 -16.46
N ALA A 10 8.11 -40.45 -17.55
CA ALA A 10 7.24 -40.40 -18.73
C ALA A 10 7.26 -41.68 -19.62
N LYS A 11 8.02 -42.71 -19.25
CA LYS A 11 8.13 -43.97 -20.04
C LYS A 11 6.97 -44.94 -19.86
N SER A 12 5.97 -44.64 -19.00
CA SER A 12 4.74 -45.43 -18.85
C SER A 12 3.48 -44.60 -19.11
N ASP A 13 2.43 -45.22 -19.64
CA ASP A 13 1.17 -44.54 -20.02
C ASP A 13 0.47 -43.84 -18.82
N SER A 14 0.63 -44.36 -17.61
CA SER A 14 0.12 -43.70 -16.37
C SER A 14 0.87 -42.41 -16.06
N ASN A 15 2.15 -42.31 -16.44
CA ASN A 15 3.00 -41.17 -16.17
C ASN A 15 2.81 -40.05 -17.21
N LEU A 16 2.40 -40.33 -18.45
CA LEU A 16 2.00 -39.31 -19.44
C LEU A 16 0.89 -38.40 -18.92
N LYS A 17 -0.12 -38.95 -18.22
CA LYS A 17 -1.19 -38.17 -17.59
C LYS A 17 -0.66 -37.23 -16.47
N ILE A 18 0.39 -37.61 -15.80
CA ILE A 18 1.05 -36.78 -14.75
C ILE A 18 1.79 -35.62 -15.41
N VAL A 19 2.56 -35.89 -16.47
CA VAL A 19 3.28 -34.87 -17.24
C VAL A 19 2.33 -33.83 -17.83
N ASP A 20 1.17 -34.24 -18.35
CA ASP A 20 0.16 -33.32 -18.87
C ASP A 20 -0.43 -32.44 -17.76
N LYS A 21 -0.68 -32.97 -16.58
CA LYS A 21 -1.15 -32.18 -15.43
C LYS A 21 -0.11 -31.15 -14.97
N ILE A 22 1.16 -31.51 -14.95
CA ILE A 22 2.27 -30.59 -14.65
C ILE A 22 2.36 -29.48 -15.72
N ARG A 23 2.24 -29.85 -17.01
CA ARG A 23 2.21 -28.89 -18.12
C ARG A 23 1.03 -27.93 -17.99
N ILE A 24 -0.15 -28.41 -17.61
CA ILE A 24 -1.34 -27.61 -17.35
C ILE A 24 -1.08 -26.66 -16.16
N ALA A 25 -0.53 -27.15 -15.05
CA ALA A 25 -0.18 -26.34 -13.89
C ALA A 25 0.79 -25.22 -14.25
N ALA A 26 1.89 -25.55 -14.96
CA ALA A 26 2.88 -24.58 -15.42
C ALA A 26 2.29 -23.54 -16.38
N THR A 27 1.41 -23.95 -17.28
CA THR A 27 0.73 -23.05 -18.22
C THR A 27 -0.24 -22.10 -17.49
N ASN A 28 -0.97 -22.60 -16.52
CA ASN A 28 -1.94 -21.80 -15.76
C ASN A 28 -1.24 -20.79 -14.85
N VAL A 29 -0.16 -21.17 -14.15
CA VAL A 29 0.64 -20.21 -13.34
C VAL A 29 1.28 -19.14 -14.22
N LYS A 30 1.67 -19.45 -15.46
CA LYS A 30 2.15 -18.45 -16.42
C LYS A 30 1.05 -17.46 -16.84
N LYS A 31 -0.20 -17.93 -16.95
CA LYS A 31 -1.34 -17.12 -17.37
C LYS A 31 -1.96 -16.33 -16.21
N GLN A 32 -2.00 -16.90 -15.02
CA GLN A 32 -2.80 -16.40 -13.88
C GLN A 32 -1.90 -15.87 -12.80
N SER A 33 -0.75 -15.53 -12.80
CA SER A 33 0.10 -14.92 -11.75
C SER A 33 -0.11 -15.38 -10.28
N GLY A 34 -1.14 -16.19 -10.04
CA GLY A 34 -1.56 -16.74 -8.75
C GLY A 34 -1.17 -18.20 -8.54
N PRO A 35 -1.47 -18.74 -7.35
CA PRO A 35 -1.24 -20.15 -7.11
C PRO A 35 -2.21 -20.99 -7.96
N TYR A 36 -1.68 -21.98 -8.66
CA TYR A 36 -2.49 -23.02 -9.25
C TYR A 36 -2.69 -24.13 -8.23
N LEU A 37 -3.92 -24.45 -7.96
CA LEU A 37 -4.34 -25.42 -6.97
C LEU A 37 -5.15 -26.51 -7.65
N GLN A 38 -4.73 -27.77 -7.56
CA GLN A 38 -5.45 -28.89 -8.15
C GLN A 38 -5.50 -30.07 -7.19
N PHE A 39 -6.68 -30.64 -7.07
CA PHE A 39 -6.92 -31.90 -6.38
C PHE A 39 -7.04 -33.03 -7.42
N VAL A 40 -6.35 -34.14 -7.18
CA VAL A 40 -6.35 -35.32 -8.05
C VAL A 40 -6.62 -36.55 -7.16
N SER A 41 -7.64 -37.33 -7.50
CA SER A 41 -7.86 -38.64 -6.91
C SER A 41 -7.55 -39.73 -7.92
N SER A 42 -6.83 -40.77 -7.51
CA SER A 42 -6.62 -41.97 -8.35
C SER A 42 -7.81 -42.92 -8.16
N SER A 43 -8.49 -43.25 -9.25
CA SER A 43 -9.65 -44.12 -9.23
C SER A 43 -9.32 -45.61 -9.43
N GLU A 44 -8.02 -45.97 -9.56
CA GLU A 44 -7.63 -47.26 -10.14
C GLU A 44 -7.53 -48.45 -9.15
N HIS A 45 -7.54 -48.24 -7.80
CA HIS A 45 -7.58 -49.37 -6.85
C HIS A 45 -8.41 -49.04 -5.62
N LYS A 46 -9.51 -49.78 -5.42
CA LYS A 46 -10.43 -49.59 -4.28
C LYS A 46 -9.81 -49.84 -2.89
N GLU A 47 -8.67 -50.49 -2.80
CA GLU A 47 -8.02 -50.82 -1.51
C GLU A 47 -6.93 -49.83 -1.09
N ASN A 48 -6.29 -49.12 -2.04
CA ASN A 48 -5.26 -48.08 -1.76
C ASN A 48 -5.59 -46.78 -2.50
N GLN A 49 -6.64 -46.10 -2.04
CA GLN A 49 -7.00 -44.81 -2.64
C GLN A 49 -5.94 -43.76 -2.30
N GLU A 50 -5.18 -43.33 -3.30
CA GLU A 50 -4.21 -42.24 -3.20
C GLU A 50 -4.83 -40.94 -3.68
N PHE A 51 -4.61 -39.87 -2.93
CA PHE A 51 -4.98 -38.51 -3.26
C PHE A 51 -3.74 -37.67 -3.45
N ARG A 52 -3.79 -36.73 -4.38
CA ARG A 52 -2.69 -35.80 -4.65
C ARG A 52 -3.17 -34.37 -4.68
N LEU A 53 -2.52 -33.48 -3.94
CA LEU A 53 -2.65 -32.03 -4.08
C LEU A 53 -1.47 -31.49 -4.87
N ILE A 54 -1.75 -30.77 -5.97
CA ILE A 54 -0.76 -30.08 -6.79
C ILE A 54 -0.91 -28.59 -6.52
N ILE A 55 0.16 -27.96 -6.04
CA ILE A 55 0.21 -26.54 -5.73
C ILE A 55 1.39 -25.94 -6.45
N SER A 56 1.15 -24.94 -7.29
CA SER A 56 2.22 -24.32 -8.08
C SER A 56 2.10 -22.79 -8.07
N PHE A 57 3.23 -22.10 -7.91
CA PHE A 57 3.32 -20.64 -7.95
C PHE A 57 4.75 -20.18 -8.29
N LYS A 58 4.93 -18.91 -8.61
CA LYS A 58 6.25 -18.33 -8.90
C LYS A 58 7.03 -18.09 -7.61
N LYS A 59 8.32 -18.45 -7.61
CA LYS A 59 9.24 -18.17 -6.50
C LYS A 59 9.27 -16.67 -6.17
N GLY A 60 9.23 -16.33 -4.88
CA GLY A 60 9.25 -14.94 -4.40
C GLY A 60 7.89 -14.25 -4.39
N THR A 61 6.79 -14.95 -4.74
CA THR A 61 5.43 -14.38 -4.63
C THR A 61 4.81 -14.59 -3.24
N THR A 62 5.34 -15.52 -2.45
CA THR A 62 5.00 -15.74 -1.05
C THR A 62 6.22 -16.25 -0.28
N THR A 63 6.15 -16.33 1.05
CA THR A 63 7.22 -16.81 1.93
C THR A 63 6.73 -17.93 2.82
N ASN A 64 7.66 -18.78 3.29
CA ASN A 64 7.41 -19.85 4.25
C ASN A 64 6.25 -20.82 3.91
N PHE A 65 5.88 -20.91 2.63
CA PHE A 65 4.69 -21.62 2.18
C PHE A 65 4.68 -23.08 2.62
N TYR A 66 5.81 -23.81 2.47
CA TYR A 66 5.90 -25.22 2.85
C TYR A 66 5.67 -25.43 4.35
N GLN A 67 6.29 -24.60 5.19
CA GLN A 67 6.12 -24.65 6.64
C GLN A 67 4.65 -24.42 7.04
N LEU A 68 4.04 -23.38 6.47
CA LEU A 68 2.66 -23.01 6.76
C LEU A 68 1.66 -24.04 6.25
N PHE A 69 1.95 -24.67 5.12
CA PHE A 69 1.11 -25.75 4.61
C PHE A 69 1.17 -26.98 5.48
N ASN A 70 2.36 -27.33 6.04
CA ASN A 70 2.45 -28.41 7.03
C ASN A 70 1.69 -28.05 8.32
N GLN A 71 1.77 -26.82 8.83
CA GLN A 71 0.94 -26.40 9.97
C GLN A 71 -0.57 -26.51 9.67
N LEU A 72 -0.98 -26.24 8.43
CA LEU A 72 -2.37 -26.47 8.01
C LEU A 72 -2.72 -27.95 8.04
N LEU A 73 -1.86 -28.84 7.55
CA LEU A 73 -2.05 -30.28 7.61
C LEU A 73 -2.12 -30.79 9.07
N ASP A 74 -1.25 -30.29 9.93
CA ASP A 74 -1.21 -30.63 11.37
C ASP A 74 -2.50 -30.18 12.07
N TYR A 75 -3.02 -28.98 11.77
CA TYR A 75 -4.30 -28.51 12.29
C TYR A 75 -5.46 -29.47 11.96
N TYR A 76 -5.44 -30.04 10.75
CA TYR A 76 -6.41 -31.03 10.28
C TYR A 76 -6.05 -32.45 10.68
N LYS A 77 -4.93 -32.65 11.37
CA LYS A 77 -4.39 -33.98 11.75
C LYS A 77 -4.17 -34.90 10.54
N ILE A 78 -3.82 -34.35 9.39
CA ILE A 78 -3.56 -35.08 8.14
C ILE A 78 -2.08 -35.42 8.05
N LYS A 79 -1.78 -36.69 7.78
CA LYS A 79 -0.43 -37.17 7.53
C LYS A 79 -0.16 -37.24 6.02
N THR A 80 0.96 -36.68 5.62
CA THR A 80 1.43 -36.75 4.24
C THR A 80 2.22 -38.04 4.02
N HIS A 81 1.87 -38.81 3.00
CA HIS A 81 2.60 -40.03 2.62
C HIS A 81 3.93 -39.68 1.93
N LYS A 82 3.89 -38.73 0.98
CA LYS A 82 5.04 -38.33 0.17
C LYS A 82 4.90 -36.89 -0.30
N VAL A 83 6.02 -36.18 -0.41
CA VAL A 83 6.08 -34.81 -0.95
C VAL A 83 7.15 -34.74 -2.04
N HIS A 84 6.80 -34.12 -3.16
CA HIS A 84 7.75 -33.70 -4.19
C HIS A 84 7.73 -32.19 -4.31
N LEU A 85 8.92 -31.59 -4.36
CA LEU A 85 9.11 -30.18 -4.67
C LEU A 85 10.01 -30.07 -5.89
N GLU A 86 9.52 -29.41 -6.90
CA GLU A 86 10.24 -29.19 -8.14
C GLU A 86 10.32 -27.71 -8.46
N THR A 87 11.46 -27.31 -9.03
CA THR A 87 11.69 -25.93 -9.49
C THR A 87 11.95 -25.96 -10.99
N TYR A 88 11.10 -25.26 -11.74
CA TYR A 88 11.19 -25.17 -13.19
C TYR A 88 11.87 -23.87 -13.63
N SER A 89 12.20 -23.81 -14.94
CA SER A 89 12.67 -22.59 -15.57
C SER A 89 11.70 -21.42 -15.29
N GLU A 90 12.23 -20.21 -15.22
CA GLU A 90 11.48 -18.98 -14.86
C GLU A 90 11.02 -18.91 -13.38
N GLY A 91 11.59 -19.76 -12.52
CA GLY A 91 11.32 -19.72 -11.08
C GLY A 91 9.94 -20.26 -10.67
N LEU A 92 9.33 -21.12 -11.47
CA LEU A 92 8.10 -21.81 -11.10
C LEU A 92 8.40 -22.90 -10.05
N LEU A 93 7.69 -22.85 -8.92
CA LEU A 93 7.70 -23.89 -7.90
C LEU A 93 6.46 -24.76 -8.06
N LEU A 94 6.62 -26.07 -7.93
CA LEU A 94 5.54 -27.04 -7.95
C LEU A 94 5.71 -28.01 -6.77
N PHE A 95 4.71 -28.03 -5.90
CA PHE A 95 4.58 -28.98 -4.80
C PHE A 95 3.56 -30.04 -5.19
N SER A 96 3.89 -31.30 -4.91
CA SER A 96 2.97 -32.42 -5.02
C SER A 96 2.94 -33.18 -3.70
N PHE A 97 1.81 -33.08 -3.00
CA PHE A 97 1.57 -33.76 -1.74
C PHE A 97 0.69 -34.99 -2.00
N TYR A 98 1.16 -36.14 -1.54
CA TYR A 98 0.46 -37.41 -1.68
C TYR A 98 -0.10 -37.87 -0.33
N PHE A 99 -1.33 -38.36 -0.32
CA PHE A 99 -2.04 -38.80 0.87
C PHE A 99 -2.66 -40.14 0.56
N THR A 100 -2.56 -41.08 1.55
CA THR A 100 -3.19 -42.39 1.46
C THR A 100 -4.26 -42.48 2.55
N LYS A 101 -5.27 -43.31 2.31
CA LYS A 101 -6.27 -43.62 3.33
C LYS A 101 -5.66 -44.34 4.53
N ASN A 102 -4.67 -45.22 4.28
CA ASN A 102 -4.02 -46.00 5.36
C ASN A 102 -3.28 -45.09 6.35
N ASP A 103 -2.59 -44.04 5.88
CA ASP A 103 -1.92 -43.08 6.77
C ASP A 103 -2.91 -42.19 7.55
N ASN A 104 -4.15 -42.09 7.09
CA ASN A 104 -5.19 -41.20 7.57
C ASN A 104 -6.50 -41.94 7.93
N GLU A 105 -6.44 -43.16 8.47
CA GLU A 105 -7.60 -43.97 8.81
C GLU A 105 -8.54 -43.29 9.82
N HIS A 106 -7.99 -42.42 10.68
CA HIS A 106 -8.76 -41.65 11.67
C HIS A 106 -9.64 -40.55 11.04
N ILE A 107 -9.45 -40.24 9.75
CA ILE A 107 -10.25 -39.23 9.04
C ILE A 107 -11.41 -39.93 8.31
N ILE A 108 -12.63 -39.68 8.75
CA ILE A 108 -13.85 -40.32 8.22
C ILE A 108 -14.01 -40.04 6.72
N ASN A 109 -13.74 -38.82 6.26
CA ASN A 109 -13.82 -38.43 4.84
C ASN A 109 -12.57 -37.65 4.43
N LEU A 110 -11.53 -38.36 4.04
CA LEU A 110 -10.26 -37.79 3.64
C LEU A 110 -10.39 -36.86 2.39
N HIS A 111 -11.21 -37.26 1.43
CA HIS A 111 -11.48 -36.44 0.22
C HIS A 111 -12.01 -35.05 0.56
N THR A 112 -13.06 -34.99 1.38
CA THR A 112 -13.67 -33.72 1.80
C THR A 112 -12.71 -32.85 2.61
N THR A 113 -11.93 -33.48 3.52
CA THR A 113 -10.95 -32.75 4.33
C THR A 113 -9.82 -32.17 3.45
N LEU A 114 -9.29 -32.92 2.49
CA LEU A 114 -8.28 -32.43 1.56
C LEU A 114 -8.81 -31.33 0.63
N SER A 115 -10.06 -31.43 0.20
CA SER A 115 -10.73 -30.37 -0.58
C SER A 115 -10.85 -29.09 0.26
N GLN A 116 -11.15 -29.18 1.54
CA GLN A 116 -11.19 -28.04 2.45
C GLN A 116 -9.80 -27.43 2.67
N ILE A 117 -8.77 -28.25 2.88
CA ILE A 117 -7.38 -27.81 2.97
C ILE A 117 -6.98 -27.00 1.73
N LEU A 118 -7.34 -27.49 0.55
CA LEU A 118 -7.04 -26.81 -0.70
C LEU A 118 -7.68 -25.43 -0.77
N LYS A 119 -8.93 -25.28 -0.32
CA LYS A 119 -9.61 -23.97 -0.24
C LYS A 119 -8.90 -22.99 0.71
N GLU A 120 -8.37 -23.47 1.82
CA GLU A 120 -7.65 -22.63 2.79
C GLU A 120 -6.21 -22.33 2.39
N THR A 121 -5.65 -23.08 1.44
CA THR A 121 -4.27 -22.89 0.95
C THR A 121 -4.04 -21.48 0.37
N SER A 122 -5.06 -20.86 -0.23
CA SER A 122 -4.95 -19.50 -0.76
C SER A 122 -4.72 -18.45 0.34
N LEU A 123 -5.23 -18.66 1.56
CA LEU A 123 -4.98 -17.76 2.69
C LEU A 123 -3.51 -17.77 3.11
N ILE A 124 -2.90 -18.96 3.15
CA ILE A 124 -1.47 -19.13 3.46
C ILE A 124 -0.61 -18.44 2.39
N TYR A 125 -0.99 -18.54 1.13
CA TYR A 125 -0.32 -17.86 0.04
C TYR A 125 -0.44 -16.34 0.14
N CYS A 126 -1.63 -15.82 0.46
CA CYS A 126 -1.90 -14.39 0.58
C CYS A 126 -1.29 -13.76 1.83
N LEU A 127 -1.38 -14.44 2.98
CA LEU A 127 -0.92 -13.97 4.29
C LEU A 127 -0.09 -15.06 4.99
N PRO A 128 1.22 -15.14 4.73
CA PRO A 128 2.09 -16.10 5.38
C PRO A 128 2.39 -15.68 6.83
N ILE A 129 1.58 -16.15 7.78
CA ILE A 129 1.71 -15.87 9.21
C ILE A 129 2.42 -17.05 9.88
N VAL A 130 3.69 -16.91 10.19
CA VAL A 130 4.53 -17.99 10.78
C VAL A 130 4.40 -18.05 12.29
N GLN A 131 4.22 -16.90 12.94
CA GLN A 131 4.13 -16.84 14.40
C GLN A 131 2.76 -17.26 14.88
N ASP A 132 2.71 -18.12 15.88
CA ASP A 132 1.47 -18.43 16.58
C ASP A 132 1.01 -17.23 17.39
N ILE A 133 -0.30 -17.02 17.40
CA ILE A 133 -0.95 -15.99 18.19
C ILE A 133 -1.20 -16.60 19.57
N VAL A 134 -0.24 -16.41 20.47
CA VAL A 134 -0.29 -16.92 21.84
C VAL A 134 -0.63 -15.78 22.78
N ASN A 135 -1.50 -16.05 23.74
CA ASN A 135 -1.72 -15.12 24.84
C ASN A 135 -0.53 -15.20 25.82
N PRO A 136 0.27 -14.14 26.02
CA PRO A 136 1.44 -14.20 26.89
C PRO A 136 1.11 -14.43 28.35
N ASP A 137 -0.13 -14.19 28.78
CA ASP A 137 -0.59 -14.29 30.17
C ASP A 137 -1.28 -15.63 30.46
N ASP A 138 -1.44 -16.52 29.47
CA ASP A 138 -2.18 -17.77 29.58
C ASP A 138 -1.27 -18.96 29.32
N ALA A 139 -0.69 -19.51 30.39
CA ALA A 139 0.25 -20.64 30.32
C ALA A 139 -0.40 -21.96 29.84
N ASP A 140 -1.74 -22.06 29.91
CA ASP A 140 -2.53 -23.25 29.56
C ASP A 140 -3.43 -23.02 28.33
N ASP A 141 -3.07 -22.09 27.44
CA ASP A 141 -3.89 -21.75 26.27
C ASP A 141 -3.78 -22.83 25.16
N ASP A 142 -4.54 -23.90 25.30
CA ASP A 142 -4.71 -24.95 24.27
C ASP A 142 -5.63 -24.52 23.11
N PHE A 143 -6.12 -23.24 23.10
CA PHE A 143 -7.03 -22.76 22.06
C PHE A 143 -6.30 -22.42 20.76
N VAL A 144 -6.26 -23.39 19.84
CA VAL A 144 -5.58 -23.26 18.54
C VAL A 144 -6.48 -22.60 17.51
N LEU A 145 -6.02 -21.48 16.95
CA LEU A 145 -6.71 -20.77 15.87
C LEU A 145 -6.56 -21.51 14.53
N SER A 146 -7.65 -21.58 13.76
CA SER A 146 -7.61 -22.02 12.37
C SER A 146 -6.85 -21.02 11.48
N PRO A 147 -6.38 -21.42 10.28
CA PRO A 147 -5.75 -20.48 9.35
C PRO A 147 -6.64 -19.30 8.95
N GLN A 148 -7.96 -19.52 8.86
CA GLN A 148 -8.92 -18.45 8.59
C GLN A 148 -8.98 -17.45 9.76
N GLU A 149 -9.04 -17.92 10.99
CA GLU A 149 -9.04 -17.10 12.19
C GLU A 149 -7.72 -16.35 12.34
N LYS A 150 -6.56 -17.00 12.10
CA LYS A 150 -5.24 -16.32 12.08
C LYS A 150 -5.19 -15.21 11.04
N SER A 151 -5.70 -15.46 9.84
CA SER A 151 -5.76 -14.45 8.77
C SER A 151 -6.65 -13.27 9.14
N TYR A 152 -7.84 -13.55 9.68
CA TYR A 152 -8.76 -12.51 10.17
C TYR A 152 -8.13 -11.68 11.29
N PHE A 153 -7.45 -12.32 12.23
CA PHE A 153 -6.74 -11.67 13.33
C PHE A 153 -5.67 -10.68 12.81
N LYS A 154 -4.84 -11.11 11.85
CA LYS A 154 -3.81 -10.23 11.26
C LYS A 154 -4.41 -9.06 10.48
N ILE A 155 -5.46 -9.31 9.71
CA ILE A 155 -6.18 -8.28 8.94
C ILE A 155 -6.79 -7.26 9.88
N SER A 156 -7.50 -7.73 10.91
CA SER A 156 -8.14 -6.88 11.91
C SER A 156 -7.13 -6.02 12.66
N SER A 157 -5.99 -6.59 13.07
CA SER A 157 -4.91 -5.86 13.72
C SER A 157 -4.39 -4.72 12.81
N CYS A 158 -4.19 -5.00 11.53
CA CYS A 158 -3.75 -4.01 10.56
C CYS A 158 -4.80 -2.90 10.34
N PHE A 159 -6.08 -3.27 10.22
CA PHE A 159 -7.17 -2.31 10.12
C PHE A 159 -7.23 -1.40 11.36
N ILE A 160 -7.26 -1.98 12.55
CA ILE A 160 -7.36 -1.24 13.82
C ILE A 160 -6.20 -0.24 13.92
N TYR A 161 -4.97 -0.66 13.62
CA TYR A 161 -3.81 0.23 13.67
C TYR A 161 -4.00 1.52 12.85
N HIS A 162 -4.61 1.42 11.66
CA HIS A 162 -4.82 2.57 10.79
C HIS A 162 -6.06 3.41 11.12
N PHE A 163 -7.09 2.79 11.71
CA PHE A 163 -8.39 3.44 11.86
C PHE A 163 -8.79 3.76 13.31
N ILE A 164 -8.11 3.22 14.33
CA ILE A 164 -8.51 3.31 15.74
C ILE A 164 -8.75 4.73 16.23
N ASP A 165 -7.93 5.70 15.86
CA ASP A 165 -8.11 7.06 16.34
C ASP A 165 -9.35 7.75 15.84
N ARG A 166 -9.85 7.34 14.68
CA ARG A 166 -11.02 7.91 14.05
C ARG A 166 -12.27 7.48 14.78
N LEU A 167 -12.22 6.25 15.29
CA LEU A 167 -13.29 5.60 16.02
C LEU A 167 -13.31 6.05 17.48
N ALA A 168 -12.16 6.33 18.09
CA ALA A 168 -12.03 6.78 19.47
C ALA A 168 -12.49 8.23 19.69
N PHE A 169 -12.43 9.09 18.67
CA PHE A 169 -12.80 10.51 18.77
C PHE A 169 -14.29 10.75 19.03
N HIS A 170 -15.14 9.76 18.86
CA HIS A 170 -16.57 9.92 19.03
C HIS A 170 -16.99 10.24 20.47
N ASN A 171 -16.21 9.80 21.47
CA ASN A 171 -16.71 9.85 22.84
C ASN A 171 -16.19 11.00 23.70
N ASN A 172 -15.03 11.63 23.40
CA ASN A 172 -14.42 12.57 24.36
C ASN A 172 -13.80 13.87 23.81
N GLY A 173 -13.76 14.13 22.51
CA GLY A 173 -12.99 15.27 21.99
C GLY A 173 -13.67 16.18 20.98
N ALA A 174 -14.76 15.75 20.35
CA ALA A 174 -15.41 16.53 19.29
C ALA A 174 -16.00 17.84 19.82
N ASP A 175 -16.48 17.87 21.07
CA ASP A 175 -17.07 19.05 21.69
C ASP A 175 -16.02 20.09 22.14
N LEU A 176 -14.81 19.63 22.52
CA LEU A 176 -13.70 20.51 22.89
C LEU A 176 -13.10 21.23 21.68
N VAL A 177 -13.03 20.56 20.53
CA VAL A 177 -12.46 21.11 19.31
C VAL A 177 -13.45 22.03 18.59
N ALA A 178 -14.74 21.70 18.61
CA ALA A 178 -15.79 22.52 17.97
C ALA A 178 -15.95 23.92 18.58
N ASN A 179 -15.49 24.11 19.82
CA ASN A 179 -15.59 25.38 20.57
C ASN A 179 -14.26 26.14 20.68
N SER A 180 -13.18 25.66 20.01
CA SER A 180 -11.85 26.26 20.08
C SER A 180 -11.58 27.25 18.95
N THR A 181 -10.72 28.25 19.21
CA THR A 181 -10.23 29.15 18.15
C THR A 181 -9.36 28.36 17.15
N PRO A 182 -9.29 28.77 15.86
CA PRO A 182 -8.52 28.04 14.85
C PRO A 182 -7.06 27.72 15.25
N GLN A 183 -6.38 28.63 15.92
CA GLN A 183 -4.99 28.44 16.38
C GLN A 183 -4.87 27.41 17.50
N PHE A 184 -5.85 27.31 18.37
CA PHE A 184 -5.89 26.32 19.44
C PHE A 184 -6.28 24.94 18.91
N SER A 185 -7.12 24.89 17.88
CA SER A 185 -7.47 23.69 17.13
C SER A 185 -6.24 23.01 16.49
N ASP A 186 -5.34 23.77 15.86
CA ASP A 186 -4.13 23.22 15.23
C ASP A 186 -3.15 22.65 16.25
N VAL A 187 -2.99 23.32 17.39
CA VAL A 187 -2.17 22.85 18.51
C VAL A 187 -2.76 21.56 19.09
N LEU A 188 -4.07 21.52 19.31
CA LEU A 188 -4.77 20.31 19.80
C LEU A 188 -4.63 19.15 18.81
N THR A 189 -4.82 19.41 17.51
CA THR A 189 -4.67 18.39 16.46
C THR A 189 -3.25 17.84 16.42
N THR A 190 -2.24 18.71 16.51
CA THR A 190 -0.83 18.29 16.55
C THR A 190 -0.53 17.52 17.85
N TYR A 191 -1.04 17.95 18.98
CA TYR A 191 -0.85 17.27 20.26
C TYR A 191 -1.54 15.90 20.29
N GLN A 192 -2.71 15.80 19.70
CA GLN A 192 -3.45 14.55 19.56
C GLN A 192 -2.75 13.57 18.63
N GLN A 193 -2.15 14.05 17.53
CA GLN A 193 -1.30 13.23 16.64
C GLN A 193 -0.06 12.69 17.35
N ILE A 194 0.57 13.50 18.22
CA ILE A 194 1.73 13.10 19.02
C ILE A 194 1.32 12.05 20.07
N LEU A 195 0.22 12.28 20.79
CA LEU A 195 -0.31 11.34 21.79
C LEU A 195 -0.72 10.01 21.15
N LYS A 196 -1.33 10.05 19.97
CA LYS A 196 -1.66 8.89 19.16
C LYS A 196 -0.44 8.03 18.84
N GLN A 197 0.63 8.66 18.37
CA GLN A 197 1.86 7.96 18.00
C GLN A 197 2.47 7.20 19.19
N GLN A 198 2.12 7.57 20.41
CA GLN A 198 2.59 6.94 21.64
C GLN A 198 1.61 5.89 22.21
N SER A 199 0.29 5.99 21.89
CA SER A 199 -0.73 5.22 22.59
C SER A 199 -1.06 3.87 21.98
N PHE A 200 -1.05 3.72 20.62
CA PHE A 200 -1.45 2.50 19.94
C PHE A 200 -0.36 1.97 19.01
N SER A 201 0.46 1.04 19.50
CA SER A 201 1.43 0.31 18.67
C SER A 201 0.80 -0.96 18.08
N GLU A 202 1.37 -1.47 16.95
CA GLU A 202 0.97 -2.78 16.41
C GLU A 202 1.06 -3.88 17.47
N GLN A 203 2.08 -3.83 18.34
CA GLN A 203 2.28 -4.80 19.40
C GLN A 203 1.19 -4.72 20.47
N LEU A 204 0.78 -3.51 20.89
CA LEU A 204 -0.31 -3.34 21.86
C LEU A 204 -1.61 -3.92 21.31
N ILE A 205 -1.94 -3.58 20.06
CA ILE A 205 -3.16 -4.09 19.41
C ILE A 205 -3.11 -5.63 19.34
N ALA A 206 -2.00 -6.20 18.90
CA ALA A 206 -1.84 -7.65 18.82
C ALA A 206 -1.97 -8.32 20.19
N ASN A 207 -1.39 -7.74 21.24
CA ASN A 207 -1.50 -8.25 22.62
C ASN A 207 -2.95 -8.23 23.12
N VAL A 208 -3.67 -7.12 22.90
CA VAL A 208 -5.08 -7.01 23.30
C VAL A 208 -5.95 -8.03 22.56
N LEU A 209 -5.79 -8.12 21.22
CA LEU A 209 -6.53 -9.12 20.45
C LEU A 209 -6.19 -10.56 20.89
N SER A 210 -4.94 -10.83 21.25
CA SER A 210 -4.51 -12.13 21.79
C SER A 210 -5.13 -12.40 23.16
N LYS A 211 -5.15 -11.43 24.06
CA LYS A 211 -5.80 -11.51 25.37
C LYS A 211 -7.29 -11.87 25.27
N TYR A 212 -7.98 -11.28 24.28
CA TYR A 212 -9.41 -11.52 24.03
C TYR A 212 -9.66 -12.47 22.86
N LYS A 213 -8.78 -13.43 22.62
CA LYS A 213 -8.80 -14.34 21.46
C LYS A 213 -10.17 -14.99 21.20
N LYS A 214 -10.86 -15.44 22.25
CA LYS A 214 -12.21 -16.04 22.13
C LYS A 214 -13.25 -15.04 21.61
N LEU A 215 -13.17 -13.76 22.02
CA LEU A 215 -14.02 -12.69 21.50
C LEU A 215 -13.72 -12.41 20.03
N VAL A 216 -12.44 -12.37 19.65
CA VAL A 216 -12.03 -12.19 18.25
C VAL A 216 -12.58 -13.30 17.37
N VAL A 217 -12.59 -14.55 17.87
CA VAL A 217 -13.19 -15.68 17.14
C VAL A 217 -14.70 -15.58 17.06
N LYS A 218 -15.41 -15.09 18.10
CA LYS A 218 -16.86 -14.81 18.00
C LYS A 218 -17.13 -13.77 16.89
N LEU A 219 -16.35 -12.69 16.81
CA LEU A 219 -16.49 -11.69 15.75
C LEU A 219 -16.13 -12.22 14.37
N PHE A 220 -15.12 -13.11 14.28
CA PHE A 220 -14.83 -13.83 13.03
C PHE A 220 -16.03 -14.68 12.58
N LYS A 221 -16.69 -15.39 13.50
CA LYS A 221 -17.88 -16.19 13.18
C LYS A 221 -19.02 -15.29 12.67
N THR A 222 -19.24 -14.14 13.33
CA THR A 222 -20.22 -13.13 12.86
C THR A 222 -19.87 -12.63 11.45
N PHE A 223 -18.60 -12.29 11.21
CA PHE A 223 -18.11 -11.93 9.87
C PHE A 223 -18.36 -13.05 8.84
N ALA A 224 -18.06 -14.29 9.19
CA ALA A 224 -18.26 -15.42 8.30
C ALA A 224 -19.76 -15.68 7.99
N LEU A 225 -20.65 -15.54 8.98
CA LEU A 225 -22.11 -15.62 8.76
C LEU A 225 -22.59 -14.62 7.72
N THR A 226 -22.04 -13.40 7.77
CA THR A 226 -22.42 -12.31 6.87
C THR A 226 -21.84 -12.46 5.47
N HIS A 227 -20.57 -12.88 5.35
CA HIS A 227 -19.81 -12.78 4.11
C HIS A 227 -19.47 -14.11 3.43
N TYR A 228 -19.79 -15.26 4.05
CA TYR A 228 -19.59 -16.54 3.39
C TYR A 228 -20.65 -16.75 2.29
N PRO A 229 -20.25 -16.96 1.02
CA PRO A 229 -21.20 -17.15 -0.07
C PRO A 229 -21.89 -18.50 0.03
N LYS A 230 -23.19 -18.48 0.28
CA LYS A 230 -24.02 -19.69 0.47
C LYS A 230 -24.38 -20.39 -0.84
N GLU A 231 -24.35 -19.65 -1.96
CA GLU A 231 -24.90 -20.07 -3.26
C GLU A 231 -23.84 -20.31 -4.33
N LEU A 232 -22.62 -20.63 -3.95
CA LEU A 232 -21.65 -21.04 -4.96
C LEU A 232 -22.14 -22.32 -5.62
N GLN A 233 -22.72 -22.22 -6.81
CA GLN A 233 -23.11 -23.32 -7.68
C GLN A 233 -21.85 -24.06 -8.17
N THR A 234 -21.22 -24.84 -7.33
CA THR A 234 -20.21 -25.80 -7.73
C THR A 234 -20.84 -27.19 -7.66
N GLU A 235 -20.31 -28.14 -8.40
CA GLU A 235 -20.76 -29.53 -8.49
C GLU A 235 -20.89 -30.26 -7.12
N ASN A 236 -20.48 -29.61 -6.03
CA ASN A 236 -20.43 -30.21 -4.70
C ASN A 236 -21.02 -29.32 -3.58
N ILE A 237 -22.34 -29.13 -3.61
CA ILE A 237 -23.11 -28.39 -2.59
C ILE A 237 -22.80 -28.92 -1.16
N LEU A 238 -22.60 -30.24 -1.02
CA LEU A 238 -22.31 -30.89 0.26
C LEU A 238 -20.97 -30.41 0.86
N GLU A 239 -19.92 -30.29 0.06
CA GLU A 239 -18.61 -29.80 0.52
C GLU A 239 -18.65 -28.35 0.98
N GLN A 240 -19.45 -27.50 0.32
CA GLN A 240 -19.63 -26.12 0.74
C GLN A 240 -20.41 -26.02 2.05
N THR A 241 -21.47 -26.79 2.19
CA THR A 241 -22.25 -26.84 3.43
C THR A 241 -21.41 -27.32 4.61
N LEU A 242 -20.58 -28.33 4.40
CA LEU A 242 -19.65 -28.84 5.45
C LEU A 242 -18.57 -27.79 5.79
N SER A 243 -18.05 -27.09 4.79
CA SER A 243 -17.08 -26.01 4.97
C SER A 243 -17.65 -24.87 5.82
N TYR A 244 -18.89 -24.45 5.51
CA TYR A 244 -19.61 -23.42 6.26
C TYR A 244 -19.92 -23.85 7.69
N GLN A 245 -20.45 -25.07 7.88
CA GLN A 245 -20.72 -25.63 9.21
C GLN A 245 -19.45 -25.70 10.05
N ARG A 246 -18.32 -26.02 9.43
CA ARG A 246 -17.04 -26.07 10.13
C ARG A 246 -16.57 -24.71 10.60
N ILE A 247 -16.75 -23.65 9.81
CA ILE A 247 -16.46 -22.26 10.21
C ILE A 247 -17.24 -21.93 11.50
N LEU A 248 -18.48 -22.41 11.61
CA LEU A 248 -19.38 -22.13 12.73
C LEU A 248 -19.22 -23.09 13.94
N ASN A 249 -18.48 -24.19 13.79
CA ASN A 249 -18.26 -25.12 14.92
C ASN A 249 -17.47 -24.45 16.07
N GLY A 250 -17.81 -24.81 17.29
CA GLY A 250 -17.14 -24.34 18.52
C GLY A 250 -17.80 -23.10 19.12
N ILE A 251 -17.11 -21.98 19.14
CA ILE A 251 -17.60 -20.76 19.79
C ILE A 251 -18.80 -20.18 19.01
N GLU A 252 -19.90 -19.91 19.71
CA GLU A 252 -21.09 -19.28 19.13
C GLU A 252 -20.79 -17.82 18.70
N PRO A 253 -21.27 -17.37 17.53
CA PRO A 253 -21.13 -15.99 17.08
C PRO A 253 -21.98 -15.03 17.92
N PHE A 254 -21.79 -13.73 17.76
CA PHE A 254 -22.74 -12.74 18.24
C PHE A 254 -23.96 -12.71 17.30
N HIS A 255 -25.15 -12.66 17.85
CA HIS A 255 -26.40 -12.64 17.09
C HIS A 255 -26.99 -11.24 16.96
N SER A 256 -26.56 -10.28 17.79
CA SER A 256 -26.95 -8.89 17.72
C SER A 256 -25.85 -7.95 18.23
N ASP A 257 -26.00 -6.65 17.92
CA ASP A 257 -25.11 -5.60 18.41
C ASP A 257 -25.23 -5.43 19.93
N GLU A 258 -26.44 -5.58 20.45
CA GLU A 258 -26.72 -5.50 21.89
C GLU A 258 -25.96 -6.59 22.66
N GLU A 259 -25.94 -7.83 22.16
CA GLU A 259 -25.18 -8.94 22.78
C GLU A 259 -23.69 -8.62 22.83
N PHE A 260 -23.13 -8.03 21.79
CA PHE A 260 -21.72 -7.60 21.78
C PHE A 260 -21.47 -6.50 22.80
N ASP A 261 -22.32 -5.48 22.83
CA ASP A 261 -22.17 -4.31 23.72
C ASP A 261 -22.31 -4.73 25.19
N GLU A 262 -23.26 -5.61 25.52
CA GLU A 262 -23.43 -6.17 26.87
C GLU A 262 -22.19 -6.99 27.27
N PHE A 263 -21.70 -7.84 26.37
CA PHE A 263 -20.48 -8.60 26.61
C PHE A 263 -19.28 -7.69 26.87
N LEU A 264 -19.11 -6.66 26.04
CA LEU A 264 -17.98 -5.75 26.14
C LEU A 264 -18.00 -4.99 27.47
N LYS A 265 -19.15 -4.42 27.86
CA LYS A 265 -19.34 -3.71 29.13
C LYS A 265 -19.15 -4.60 30.36
N ALA A 266 -19.51 -5.88 30.27
CA ALA A 266 -19.36 -6.83 31.37
C ALA A 266 -17.91 -7.30 31.59
N ASN A 267 -17.06 -7.28 30.54
CA ASN A 267 -15.75 -7.94 30.59
C ASN A 267 -14.56 -6.98 30.37
N VAL A 268 -14.80 -5.74 29.96
CA VAL A 268 -13.75 -4.77 29.60
C VAL A 268 -14.06 -3.43 30.18
N ASP A 269 -13.10 -2.79 30.85
CA ASP A 269 -13.21 -1.42 31.36
C ASP A 269 -13.37 -0.45 30.18
N ASP A 270 -14.42 0.35 30.18
CA ASP A 270 -14.79 1.30 29.13
C ASP A 270 -13.78 2.48 28.97
N GLN A 271 -12.93 2.69 29.97
CA GLN A 271 -11.84 3.68 29.92
C GLN A 271 -10.52 3.08 29.44
N SER A 272 -10.48 1.79 29.19
CA SER A 272 -9.24 1.08 28.80
C SER A 272 -8.97 1.16 27.29
N PRO A 273 -7.68 1.11 26.87
CA PRO A 273 -7.32 0.93 25.46
C PRO A 273 -7.92 -0.35 24.85
N ASP A 274 -8.10 -1.39 25.67
CA ASP A 274 -8.68 -2.67 25.25
C ASP A 274 -10.09 -2.48 24.70
N TYR A 275 -10.91 -1.66 25.37
CA TYR A 275 -12.28 -1.34 24.96
C TYR A 275 -12.32 -0.73 23.56
N LEU A 276 -11.48 0.29 23.31
CA LEU A 276 -11.40 0.97 22.02
C LEU A 276 -10.94 0.03 20.89
N ILE A 277 -9.96 -0.83 21.17
CA ILE A 277 -9.45 -1.82 20.19
C ILE A 277 -10.56 -2.81 19.81
N LEU A 278 -11.30 -3.33 20.79
CA LEU A 278 -12.35 -4.33 20.53
C LEU A 278 -13.58 -3.70 19.86
N GLN A 279 -13.94 -2.47 20.22
CA GLN A 279 -14.98 -1.71 19.54
C GLN A 279 -14.58 -1.41 18.08
N SER A 280 -13.30 -1.09 17.84
CA SER A 280 -12.77 -0.90 16.48
C SER A 280 -12.85 -2.19 15.64
N LEU A 281 -12.66 -3.35 16.26
CA LEU A 281 -12.82 -4.65 15.61
C LEU A 281 -14.27 -4.89 15.18
N LYS A 282 -15.25 -4.56 16.02
CA LYS A 282 -16.67 -4.61 15.67
C LYS A 282 -16.98 -3.69 14.50
N THR A 283 -16.49 -2.44 14.54
CA THR A 283 -16.66 -1.48 13.45
C THR A 283 -16.04 -1.99 12.14
N PHE A 284 -14.93 -2.70 12.21
CA PHE A 284 -14.37 -3.35 11.02
C PHE A 284 -15.39 -4.29 10.38
N ASN A 285 -15.96 -5.22 11.14
CA ASN A 285 -16.97 -6.14 10.62
C ASN A 285 -18.16 -5.39 9.99
N ASP A 286 -18.70 -4.42 10.69
CA ASP A 286 -19.89 -3.67 10.26
C ASP A 286 -19.64 -2.83 9.00
N SER A 287 -18.38 -2.42 8.81
CA SER A 287 -17.99 -1.61 7.64
C SER A 287 -17.79 -2.42 6.36
N ILE A 288 -17.65 -3.74 6.43
CA ILE A 288 -17.36 -4.56 5.25
C ILE A 288 -18.61 -4.69 4.37
N LEU A 289 -18.54 -4.18 3.15
CA LEU A 289 -19.61 -4.30 2.15
C LEU A 289 -19.33 -5.45 1.17
N LYS A 290 -18.09 -5.70 0.83
CA LYS A 290 -17.64 -6.79 -0.04
C LYS A 290 -16.24 -7.24 0.38
N THR A 291 -15.95 -8.54 0.21
CA THR A 291 -14.61 -9.09 0.42
C THR A 291 -14.39 -10.33 -0.44
N ASN A 292 -13.15 -10.54 -0.90
CA ASN A 292 -12.73 -11.78 -1.53
C ASN A 292 -12.15 -12.82 -0.53
N PHE A 293 -12.33 -12.60 0.78
CA PHE A 293 -11.74 -13.46 1.83
C PHE A 293 -12.02 -14.95 1.60
N PHE A 294 -13.23 -15.31 1.18
CA PHE A 294 -13.64 -16.69 0.95
C PHE A 294 -13.45 -17.19 -0.48
N ILE A 295 -12.89 -16.38 -1.39
CA ILE A 295 -12.55 -16.81 -2.76
C ILE A 295 -11.28 -17.68 -2.71
N ASN A 296 -11.32 -18.83 -3.41
CA ASN A 296 -10.22 -19.79 -3.39
C ASN A 296 -9.00 -19.38 -4.22
N GLU A 297 -9.19 -18.61 -5.27
CA GLU A 297 -8.18 -18.28 -6.28
C GLU A 297 -7.63 -16.85 -6.14
N LYS A 298 -7.71 -16.26 -4.95
CA LYS A 298 -7.25 -14.89 -4.69
C LYS A 298 -5.73 -14.78 -4.58
N LEU A 299 -5.18 -13.62 -4.93
CA LEU A 299 -3.76 -13.27 -4.83
C LEU A 299 -3.42 -12.43 -3.60
N ALA A 300 -4.36 -11.60 -3.17
CA ALA A 300 -4.34 -10.83 -1.94
C ALA A 300 -5.77 -10.75 -1.39
N ILE A 301 -5.93 -10.28 -0.17
CA ILE A 301 -7.25 -10.14 0.45
C ILE A 301 -7.68 -8.69 0.36
N SER A 302 -8.89 -8.45 -0.11
CA SER A 302 -9.46 -7.14 -0.33
C SER A 302 -10.82 -6.95 0.35
N PHE A 303 -11.08 -5.71 0.77
CA PHE A 303 -12.30 -5.28 1.41
C PHE A 303 -12.79 -3.97 0.79
N ARG A 304 -14.07 -3.90 0.45
CA ARG A 304 -14.80 -2.66 0.17
C ARG A 304 -15.49 -2.25 1.46
N LEU A 305 -15.08 -1.16 2.04
CA LEU A 305 -15.55 -0.68 3.33
C LEU A 305 -16.60 0.42 3.18
N ASN A 306 -17.52 0.52 4.13
CA ASN A 306 -18.47 1.61 4.26
C ASN A 306 -17.79 2.82 4.94
N PRO A 307 -17.50 3.91 4.21
CA PRO A 307 -16.77 5.03 4.79
C PRO A 307 -17.53 5.77 5.89
N THR A 308 -18.87 5.69 5.89
CA THR A 308 -19.70 6.42 6.86
C THR A 308 -19.56 5.90 8.30
N LEU A 309 -19.12 4.63 8.44
CA LEU A 309 -18.83 4.03 9.74
C LEU A 309 -17.40 4.31 10.22
N ILE A 310 -16.53 4.76 9.32
CA ILE A 310 -15.10 4.97 9.59
C ILE A 310 -14.75 6.46 9.68
N PHE A 311 -15.32 7.29 8.79
CA PHE A 311 -15.04 8.72 8.70
C PHE A 311 -16.26 9.53 9.14
N HIS A 312 -16.10 10.32 10.18
CA HIS A 312 -17.21 11.11 10.75
C HIS A 312 -17.28 12.50 10.12
N LYS A 313 -18.50 12.98 9.84
CA LYS A 313 -18.79 14.26 9.15
C LYS A 313 -18.23 15.53 9.84
N LYS A 314 -17.76 15.46 11.08
CA LYS A 314 -17.24 16.61 11.83
C LYS A 314 -15.74 16.52 12.13
N SER A 315 -15.00 15.65 11.44
CA SER A 315 -13.56 15.56 11.67
C SER A 315 -12.84 16.75 11.04
N LEU A 316 -11.98 17.42 11.81
CA LEU A 316 -11.11 18.48 11.27
C LEU A 316 -10.02 17.92 10.37
N ILE A 317 -9.55 16.71 10.67
CA ILE A 317 -8.51 16.02 9.87
C ILE A 317 -9.11 15.47 8.57
N PHE A 318 -10.36 15.02 8.61
CA PHE A 318 -11.08 14.43 7.48
C PHE A 318 -12.38 15.19 7.22
N PRO A 319 -12.31 16.39 6.58
CA PRO A 319 -13.46 17.29 6.46
C PRO A 319 -14.58 16.76 5.57
N GLU A 320 -14.31 15.76 4.74
CA GLU A 320 -15.28 15.16 3.83
C GLU A 320 -15.27 13.64 3.96
N VAL A 321 -16.46 13.01 4.12
CA VAL A 321 -16.56 11.55 4.13
C VAL A 321 -16.34 11.03 2.72
N PRO A 322 -15.39 10.11 2.50
CA PRO A 322 -15.18 9.52 1.19
C PRO A 322 -16.40 8.74 0.68
N PHE A 323 -16.54 8.61 -0.61
CA PHE A 323 -17.53 7.73 -1.25
C PHE A 323 -17.18 6.26 -1.06
N ALA A 324 -15.90 5.93 -1.18
CA ALA A 324 -15.42 4.56 -1.11
C ALA A 324 -14.05 4.47 -0.46
N VAL A 325 -13.85 3.39 0.31
CA VAL A 325 -12.55 2.96 0.83
C VAL A 325 -12.38 1.49 0.52
N PHE A 326 -11.25 1.17 -0.13
CA PHE A 326 -10.80 -0.21 -0.33
C PHE A 326 -9.57 -0.44 0.52
N PHE A 327 -9.56 -1.56 1.24
CA PHE A 327 -8.41 -2.02 2.01
C PHE A 327 -7.91 -3.32 1.40
N VAL A 328 -6.61 -3.42 1.12
CA VAL A 328 -5.98 -4.60 0.52
C VAL A 328 -4.78 -5.01 1.36
N ILE A 329 -4.64 -6.30 1.61
CA ILE A 329 -3.51 -6.88 2.32
C ILE A 329 -3.01 -8.14 1.61
N GLY A 330 -1.71 -8.23 1.42
CA GLY A 330 -1.04 -9.37 0.76
C GLY A 330 0.23 -9.79 1.50
N SER A 331 0.95 -10.76 0.92
CA SER A 331 2.13 -11.37 1.56
C SER A 331 3.24 -10.38 1.92
N HIS A 332 3.40 -9.31 1.14
CA HIS A 332 4.52 -8.38 1.27
C HIS A 332 4.09 -6.91 1.27
N PHE A 333 2.81 -6.65 1.38
CA PHE A 333 2.27 -5.29 1.36
C PHE A 333 0.89 -5.23 2.00
N HIS A 334 0.49 -4.01 2.35
CA HIS A 334 -0.91 -3.64 2.54
C HIS A 334 -1.14 -2.25 1.96
N GLY A 335 -2.40 -1.89 1.74
CA GLY A 335 -2.70 -0.61 1.11
C GLY A 335 -4.15 -0.23 1.16
N PHE A 336 -4.40 1.02 0.76
CA PHE A 336 -5.74 1.61 0.70
C PHE A 336 -5.97 2.27 -0.65
N HIS A 337 -7.24 2.33 -1.06
CA HIS A 337 -7.69 3.18 -2.13
C HIS A 337 -8.90 3.99 -1.66
N ILE A 338 -8.80 5.31 -1.71
CA ILE A 338 -9.83 6.24 -1.26
C ILE A 338 -10.39 6.98 -2.47
N ARG A 339 -11.71 7.12 -2.54
CA ARG A 339 -12.44 7.79 -3.62
C ARG A 339 -13.49 8.72 -3.03
N PHE A 340 -13.64 9.92 -3.62
CA PHE A 340 -14.64 10.90 -3.17
C PHE A 340 -15.93 10.89 -3.99
N HIS A 341 -15.95 10.14 -5.09
CA HIS A 341 -17.16 9.91 -5.91
C HIS A 341 -17.07 8.57 -6.65
N ASP A 342 -18.17 8.13 -7.26
CA ASP A 342 -18.23 6.94 -8.13
C ASP A 342 -17.33 7.10 -9.37
N ILE A 343 -17.37 8.28 -10.01
CA ILE A 343 -16.43 8.64 -11.08
C ILE A 343 -15.30 9.47 -10.46
N ALA A 344 -14.17 8.82 -10.22
CA ALA A 344 -13.01 9.44 -9.61
C ALA A 344 -11.72 8.84 -10.17
N ARG A 345 -10.68 9.67 -10.33
CA ARG A 345 -9.37 9.26 -10.80
C ARG A 345 -8.26 9.84 -9.93
N GLY A 346 -7.23 9.04 -9.74
CA GLY A 346 -6.01 9.42 -9.04
C GLY A 346 -4.95 8.34 -9.16
N GLY A 347 -3.72 8.66 -8.80
CA GLY A 347 -2.58 7.77 -8.90
C GLY A 347 -2.56 6.68 -7.83
N ILE A 348 -1.91 5.57 -8.13
CA ILE A 348 -1.49 4.57 -7.15
C ILE A 348 0.00 4.79 -6.85
N ARG A 349 0.32 4.91 -5.57
CA ARG A 349 1.67 5.06 -5.06
C ARG A 349 2.13 3.78 -4.39
N ILE A 350 3.37 3.35 -4.65
CA ILE A 350 4.03 2.26 -3.92
C ILE A 350 5.14 2.85 -3.06
N VAL A 351 4.96 2.77 -1.75
CA VAL A 351 5.91 3.29 -0.76
C VAL A 351 6.88 2.18 -0.36
N LYS A 352 8.16 2.42 -0.57
CA LYS A 352 9.27 1.54 -0.19
C LYS A 352 10.00 2.13 1.00
N SER A 353 10.37 1.31 1.97
CA SER A 353 11.09 1.74 3.16
C SER A 353 12.45 1.05 3.23
N PHE A 354 13.52 1.84 3.24
CA PHE A 354 14.90 1.34 3.24
C PHE A 354 15.47 1.06 4.63
N SER A 355 14.78 1.50 5.68
CA SER A 355 15.09 1.20 7.08
C SER A 355 13.82 0.87 7.86
N LYS A 356 13.97 0.19 9.00
CA LYS A 356 12.84 -0.12 9.89
C LYS A 356 12.19 1.16 10.42
N ALA A 357 12.97 2.15 10.81
CA ALA A 357 12.44 3.44 11.27
C ALA A 357 11.64 4.17 10.18
N SER A 358 12.11 4.12 8.91
CA SER A 358 11.37 4.68 7.78
C SER A 358 10.07 3.91 7.53
N TYR A 359 10.07 2.59 7.70
CA TYR A 359 8.86 1.77 7.59
C TYR A 359 7.82 2.14 8.65
N GLU A 360 8.24 2.24 9.90
CA GLU A 360 7.35 2.62 11.01
C GLU A 360 6.76 4.03 10.82
N LEU A 361 7.56 4.97 10.33
CA LEU A 361 7.07 6.32 10.01
C LEU A 361 6.04 6.29 8.87
N ASN A 362 6.34 5.60 7.77
CA ASN A 362 5.43 5.46 6.64
C ASN A 362 4.15 4.73 7.05
N MET A 363 4.24 3.70 7.89
CA MET A 363 3.11 2.96 8.42
C MET A 363 2.15 3.87 9.19
N LYS A 364 2.67 4.80 10.00
CA LYS A 364 1.87 5.75 10.79
C LYS A 364 1.12 6.75 9.91
N SER A 365 1.76 7.26 8.86
CA SER A 365 1.22 8.37 8.06
C SER A 365 0.41 7.94 6.83
N MET A 366 0.53 6.68 6.38
CA MET A 366 0.09 6.28 5.04
C MET A 366 -1.41 6.53 4.75
N LEU A 367 -2.28 6.31 5.72
CA LEU A 367 -3.72 6.46 5.49
C LEU A 367 -4.14 7.93 5.45
N GLU A 368 -3.60 8.76 6.34
CA GLU A 368 -3.83 10.19 6.34
C GLU A 368 -3.25 10.84 5.07
N GLU A 369 -2.03 10.46 4.70
CA GLU A 369 -1.42 10.89 3.45
C GLU A 369 -2.26 10.50 2.24
N ASN A 370 -2.77 9.27 2.20
CA ASN A 370 -3.63 8.79 1.11
C ASN A 370 -4.94 9.58 1.02
N TYR A 371 -5.60 9.83 2.16
CA TYR A 371 -6.80 10.65 2.22
C TYR A 371 -6.52 12.08 1.70
N ASN A 372 -5.49 12.73 2.22
CA ASN A 372 -5.14 14.11 1.87
C ASN A 372 -4.76 14.24 0.39
N LEU A 373 -4.07 13.27 -0.17
CA LEU A 373 -3.76 13.23 -1.60
C LEU A 373 -5.01 13.04 -2.46
N ALA A 374 -5.94 12.15 -2.06
CA ALA A 374 -7.21 11.97 -2.75
C ALA A 374 -8.07 13.25 -2.68
N TYR A 375 -8.11 13.90 -1.52
CA TYR A 375 -8.81 15.16 -1.31
C TYR A 375 -8.23 16.31 -2.13
N THR A 376 -6.90 16.39 -2.23
CA THR A 376 -6.22 17.35 -3.12
C THR A 376 -6.60 17.12 -4.58
N GLN A 377 -6.67 15.88 -5.03
CA GLN A 377 -7.12 15.54 -6.38
C GLN A 377 -8.56 16.00 -6.64
N GLN A 378 -9.43 15.92 -5.63
CA GLN A 378 -10.81 16.42 -5.72
C GLN A 378 -10.87 17.93 -5.91
N LYS A 379 -9.97 18.68 -5.26
CA LYS A 379 -9.93 20.15 -5.32
C LYS A 379 -9.21 20.72 -6.55
N LYS A 380 -8.76 19.90 -7.49
CA LYS A 380 -8.03 20.35 -8.70
C LYS A 380 -8.87 21.12 -9.72
N ASN A 381 -10.17 21.30 -9.51
CA ASN A 381 -11.05 22.02 -10.43
C ASN A 381 -10.86 21.54 -11.89
N LYS A 382 -11.18 20.30 -12.15
CA LYS A 382 -11.00 19.63 -13.45
C LYS A 382 -12.04 20.08 -14.46
N ASP A 383 -11.70 20.02 -15.74
CA ASP A 383 -12.61 20.37 -16.84
C ASP A 383 -13.69 19.30 -17.08
N ILE A 384 -13.50 18.08 -16.55
CA ILE A 384 -14.45 16.97 -16.63
C ILE A 384 -15.03 16.65 -15.25
N PRO A 385 -16.28 16.11 -15.17
CA PRO A 385 -16.96 15.85 -13.91
C PRO A 385 -16.43 14.57 -13.23
N GLU A 386 -15.15 14.57 -12.87
CA GLU A 386 -14.53 13.50 -12.09
C GLU A 386 -13.97 14.03 -10.77
N SER A 387 -14.19 13.26 -9.73
CA SER A 387 -13.68 13.54 -8.39
C SER A 387 -12.26 13.01 -8.16
N GLY A 388 -11.73 13.28 -6.97
CA GLY A 388 -10.42 12.80 -6.56
C GLY A 388 -10.45 11.37 -6.05
N SER A 389 -9.38 10.67 -6.33
CA SER A 389 -9.05 9.38 -5.70
C SER A 389 -7.54 9.24 -5.53
N LYS A 390 -7.12 8.34 -4.64
CA LYS A 390 -5.71 7.99 -4.45
C LYS A 390 -5.60 6.59 -3.90
N GLY A 391 -4.65 5.82 -4.45
CA GLY A 391 -4.22 4.54 -3.91
C GLY A 391 -2.83 4.65 -3.30
N VAL A 392 -2.60 3.93 -2.22
CA VAL A 392 -1.29 3.76 -1.59
C VAL A 392 -1.07 2.29 -1.26
N MET A 393 0.14 1.81 -1.52
CA MET A 393 0.62 0.50 -1.13
C MET A 393 1.91 0.69 -0.33
N LEU A 394 1.98 0.16 0.88
CA LEU A 394 3.20 0.11 1.68
C LEU A 394 3.80 -1.30 1.56
N MET A 395 5.02 -1.36 1.03
CA MET A 395 5.78 -2.60 0.99
C MET A 395 6.30 -2.95 2.38
N ASN A 396 6.20 -4.22 2.78
CA ASN A 396 6.80 -4.69 4.02
C ASN A 396 8.31 -4.46 4.00
N TYR A 397 8.87 -4.13 5.15
CA TYR A 397 10.31 -3.92 5.28
C TYR A 397 11.11 -5.13 4.76
N GLY A 398 12.12 -4.87 3.93
CA GLY A 398 12.94 -5.89 3.27
C GLY A 398 12.45 -6.37 1.89
N PHE A 399 11.19 -6.06 1.49
CA PHE A 399 10.63 -6.47 0.20
C PHE A 399 10.55 -5.28 -0.78
N ILE A 400 11.68 -4.66 -1.09
CA ILE A 400 11.77 -3.42 -1.87
C ILE A 400 12.33 -3.59 -3.29
N SER A 401 12.65 -4.83 -3.71
CA SER A 401 13.15 -5.09 -5.07
C SER A 401 12.07 -4.76 -6.12
N GLU A 402 12.49 -4.46 -7.34
CA GLU A 402 11.57 -4.17 -8.45
C GLU A 402 10.61 -5.34 -8.70
N GLN A 403 11.11 -6.58 -8.67
CA GLN A 403 10.29 -7.77 -8.86
C GLN A 403 9.27 -7.94 -7.74
N ALA A 404 9.64 -7.72 -6.47
CA ALA A 404 8.72 -7.77 -5.34
C ALA A 404 7.63 -6.68 -5.47
N THR A 405 8.02 -5.49 -5.89
CA THR A 405 7.12 -4.35 -6.13
C THR A 405 6.11 -4.67 -7.24
N LYS A 406 6.58 -5.23 -8.36
CA LYS A 406 5.70 -5.65 -9.46
C LYS A 406 4.72 -6.74 -9.03
N ASN A 407 5.19 -7.75 -8.31
CA ASN A 407 4.34 -8.81 -7.79
C ASN A 407 3.26 -8.27 -6.82
N ALA A 408 3.63 -7.34 -5.94
CA ALA A 408 2.69 -6.71 -5.02
C ALA A 408 1.64 -5.88 -5.78
N PHE A 409 2.06 -5.11 -6.78
CA PHE A 409 1.15 -4.32 -7.62
C PHE A 409 0.17 -5.20 -8.41
N GLU A 410 0.63 -6.31 -8.96
CA GLU A 410 -0.22 -7.30 -9.62
C GLU A 410 -1.28 -7.86 -8.67
N LYS A 411 -0.87 -8.28 -7.46
CA LYS A 411 -1.77 -8.78 -6.43
C LYS A 411 -2.80 -7.73 -5.98
N TYR A 412 -2.38 -6.48 -5.86
CA TYR A 412 -3.27 -5.38 -5.54
C TYR A 412 -4.33 -5.18 -6.62
N CYS A 413 -3.92 -5.09 -7.89
CA CYS A 413 -4.85 -4.94 -9.02
C CYS A 413 -5.83 -6.12 -9.10
N ASP A 414 -5.33 -7.35 -8.95
CA ASP A 414 -6.13 -8.56 -8.98
C ASP A 414 -7.23 -8.57 -7.92
N SER A 415 -6.84 -8.32 -6.68
CA SER A 415 -7.76 -8.35 -5.54
C SER A 415 -8.82 -7.22 -5.59
N ILE A 416 -8.51 -6.07 -6.18
CA ILE A 416 -9.50 -5.03 -6.46
C ILE A 416 -10.47 -5.48 -7.54
N ILE A 417 -9.98 -6.10 -8.62
CA ILE A 417 -10.84 -6.62 -9.71
C ILE A 417 -11.80 -7.68 -9.16
N ASP A 418 -11.36 -8.54 -8.24
CA ASP A 418 -12.23 -9.54 -7.61
C ASP A 418 -13.53 -8.93 -7.05
N ILE A 419 -13.42 -7.86 -6.25
CA ILE A 419 -14.57 -7.25 -5.58
C ILE A 419 -15.33 -6.22 -6.43
N LEU A 420 -14.82 -5.87 -7.62
CA LEU A 420 -15.51 -5.04 -8.60
C LEU A 420 -16.35 -5.85 -9.58
N ASP A 421 -16.21 -7.18 -9.57
CA ASP A 421 -17.02 -8.08 -10.42
C ASP A 421 -18.46 -8.11 -9.92
N PHE A 422 -19.29 -7.28 -10.53
CA PHE A 422 -20.68 -7.08 -10.12
C PHE A 422 -21.53 -8.33 -10.37
N GLN A 423 -22.32 -8.72 -9.38
CA GLN A 423 -23.18 -9.92 -9.39
C GLN A 423 -22.42 -11.25 -9.48
N SER A 424 -21.14 -11.26 -9.12
CA SER A 424 -20.41 -12.52 -8.99
C SER A 424 -21.00 -13.38 -7.86
N PRO A 425 -21.28 -14.67 -8.07
CA PRO A 425 -21.73 -15.54 -7.00
C PRO A 425 -20.63 -15.92 -6.03
N LYS A 426 -19.37 -15.51 -6.30
CA LYS A 426 -18.20 -15.87 -5.51
C LYS A 426 -18.08 -15.10 -4.19
N TYR A 427 -18.84 -14.02 -3.97
CA TYR A 427 -18.84 -13.25 -2.73
C TYR A 427 -20.23 -12.66 -2.44
N VAL A 428 -20.46 -12.28 -1.20
CA VAL A 428 -21.67 -11.58 -0.77
C VAL A 428 -21.50 -10.08 -1.06
N ASP A 429 -22.41 -9.51 -1.82
CA ASP A 429 -22.44 -8.09 -2.17
C ASP A 429 -23.49 -7.34 -1.34
N LEU A 430 -23.05 -6.71 -0.24
CA LEU A 430 -23.90 -5.86 0.59
C LEU A 430 -23.99 -4.41 0.08
N TYR A 431 -23.17 -4.05 -0.91
CA TYR A 431 -23.24 -2.73 -1.57
C TYR A 431 -24.33 -2.67 -2.61
N GLY A 432 -24.55 -3.76 -3.36
CA GLY A 432 -25.65 -3.93 -4.31
C GLY A 432 -25.60 -3.01 -5.53
N LYS A 433 -24.46 -2.39 -5.84
CA LYS A 433 -24.28 -1.48 -6.98
C LYS A 433 -23.01 -1.80 -7.74
N ARG A 434 -23.08 -1.59 -9.06
CA ARG A 434 -21.90 -1.69 -9.92
C ARG A 434 -20.93 -0.57 -9.62
N GLU A 435 -19.65 -0.91 -9.48
CA GLU A 435 -18.55 0.04 -9.35
C GLU A 435 -17.53 -0.21 -10.45
N ILE A 436 -16.90 0.86 -10.92
CA ILE A 436 -15.71 0.82 -11.76
C ILE A 436 -14.65 1.67 -11.12
N LEU A 437 -13.40 1.31 -11.33
CA LEU A 437 -12.29 1.96 -10.68
C LEU A 437 -11.21 2.28 -11.71
N PHE A 438 -10.72 3.52 -11.68
CA PHE A 438 -9.68 4.03 -12.56
C PHE A 438 -8.46 4.40 -11.73
N PHE A 439 -7.29 4.03 -12.23
CA PHE A 439 -6.02 4.38 -11.64
C PHE A 439 -5.20 5.32 -12.54
N GLY A 440 -4.22 5.99 -11.94
CA GLY A 440 -3.16 6.70 -12.64
C GLY A 440 -1.79 6.25 -12.13
N PRO A 441 -0.72 6.51 -12.88
CA PRO A 441 0.63 6.31 -12.38
C PRO A 441 0.97 7.35 -11.29
N ASP A 442 1.80 6.93 -10.34
CA ASP A 442 2.40 7.77 -9.31
C ASP A 442 3.76 7.18 -8.91
N GLU A 443 4.26 7.46 -7.73
CA GLU A 443 5.54 6.96 -7.21
C GLU A 443 5.66 5.43 -7.36
N ASN A 444 6.70 4.98 -8.03
CA ASN A 444 7.04 3.58 -8.30
C ASN A 444 6.03 2.76 -9.15
N THR A 445 5.07 3.39 -9.85
CA THR A 445 4.06 2.68 -10.65
C THR A 445 4.05 3.01 -12.14
N ALA A 446 4.74 4.06 -12.59
CA ALA A 446 4.73 4.48 -13.98
C ALA A 446 5.17 3.37 -14.96
N GLY A 447 6.16 2.55 -14.57
CA GLY A 447 6.61 1.41 -15.38
C GLY A 447 5.64 0.23 -15.46
N PHE A 448 4.55 0.23 -14.69
CA PHE A 448 3.59 -0.88 -14.62
C PHE A 448 2.26 -0.60 -15.33
N CYS A 449 2.12 0.57 -15.98
CA CYS A 449 0.86 0.99 -16.60
C CYS A 449 0.37 0.02 -17.67
N ASP A 450 1.23 -0.36 -18.60
CA ASP A 450 0.87 -1.28 -19.69
C ASP A 450 0.57 -2.67 -19.15
N PHE A 451 1.37 -3.15 -18.21
CA PHE A 451 1.16 -4.42 -17.54
C PHE A 451 -0.22 -4.47 -16.86
N ALA A 452 -0.57 -3.48 -16.03
CA ALA A 452 -1.86 -3.46 -15.31
C ALA A 452 -3.05 -3.38 -16.27
N THR A 453 -2.93 -2.62 -17.35
CA THR A 453 -3.98 -2.52 -18.39
C THR A 453 -4.21 -3.86 -19.09
N LEU A 454 -3.14 -4.56 -19.47
CA LEU A 454 -3.23 -5.88 -20.09
C LEU A 454 -3.69 -6.95 -19.10
N TYR A 455 -3.32 -6.82 -17.83
CA TYR A 455 -3.77 -7.70 -16.77
C TYR A 455 -5.29 -7.58 -16.55
N ALA A 456 -5.81 -6.36 -16.43
CA ALA A 456 -7.25 -6.12 -16.35
C ALA A 456 -8.01 -6.71 -17.57
N LYS A 457 -7.42 -6.61 -18.78
CA LYS A 457 -7.96 -7.26 -19.97
C LYS A 457 -8.00 -8.78 -19.83
N SER A 458 -6.93 -9.40 -19.36
CA SER A 458 -6.84 -10.86 -19.17
C SER A 458 -7.83 -11.38 -18.12
N ARG A 459 -8.16 -10.54 -17.11
CA ARG A 459 -9.19 -10.80 -16.10
C ARG A 459 -10.62 -10.53 -16.58
N GLY A 460 -10.82 -10.13 -17.83
CA GLY A 460 -12.14 -9.89 -18.43
C GLY A 460 -12.82 -8.58 -18.02
N CYS A 461 -12.09 -7.61 -17.46
CA CYS A 461 -12.65 -6.31 -17.14
C CYS A 461 -13.17 -5.61 -18.38
N SER A 462 -14.46 -5.33 -18.47
CA SER A 462 -15.07 -4.65 -19.62
C SER A 462 -14.52 -3.24 -19.84
N TRP A 463 -14.04 -2.57 -18.78
CA TRP A 463 -13.43 -1.23 -18.82
C TRP A 463 -11.90 -1.26 -18.80
N TRP A 464 -11.25 -2.35 -19.18
CA TRP A 464 -9.80 -2.54 -19.10
C TRP A 464 -8.98 -1.41 -19.76
N LYS A 465 -9.50 -0.79 -20.82
CA LYS A 465 -8.84 0.35 -21.49
C LYS A 465 -8.73 1.58 -20.60
N SER A 466 -9.69 1.78 -19.69
CA SER A 466 -9.72 2.89 -18.73
C SER A 466 -9.13 2.51 -17.38
N PHE A 467 -8.82 1.23 -17.14
CA PHE A 467 -8.39 0.74 -15.82
C PHE A 467 -7.18 1.50 -15.28
N LEU A 468 -6.24 1.85 -16.16
CA LEU A 468 -5.08 2.66 -15.79
C LEU A 468 -4.76 3.71 -16.87
N THR A 469 -4.55 4.97 -16.44
CA THR A 469 -4.11 6.07 -17.31
C THR A 469 -2.59 6.09 -17.43
N GLY A 470 -2.03 6.85 -18.37
CA GLY A 470 -0.57 6.93 -18.55
C GLY A 470 0.05 5.72 -19.26
N LYS A 471 -0.76 4.79 -19.77
CA LYS A 471 -0.33 3.68 -20.61
C LYS A 471 0.18 4.14 -21.97
N SER A 472 0.86 3.24 -22.67
CA SER A 472 1.44 3.50 -24.00
C SER A 472 0.39 3.80 -25.08
N HIS A 473 0.81 4.41 -26.17
CA HIS A 473 -0.04 4.68 -27.36
C HIS A 473 -0.61 3.40 -27.95
N THR A 474 0.13 2.29 -27.92
CA THR A 474 -0.32 0.99 -28.45
C THR A 474 -1.55 0.48 -27.72
N LEU A 475 -1.76 0.93 -26.48
CA LEU A 475 -2.94 0.64 -25.67
C LEU A 475 -3.97 1.79 -25.64
N GLY A 476 -3.78 2.81 -26.49
CA GLY A 476 -4.68 3.96 -26.60
C GLY A 476 -4.51 4.99 -25.49
N GLY A 477 -3.34 5.08 -24.87
CA GLY A 477 -3.03 6.02 -23.80
C GLY A 477 -2.13 7.17 -24.18
N ILE A 478 -1.89 8.06 -23.22
CA ILE A 478 -0.89 9.12 -23.28
C ILE A 478 0.09 8.90 -22.13
N PRO A 479 1.34 8.51 -22.39
CA PRO A 479 2.35 8.30 -21.34
C PRO A 479 2.83 9.67 -20.83
N HIS A 480 2.19 10.14 -19.76
CA HIS A 480 2.37 11.50 -19.20
C HIS A 480 3.83 11.79 -18.84
N ASP A 481 4.55 10.81 -18.29
CA ASP A 481 5.97 10.93 -18.00
C ASP A 481 6.81 11.19 -19.26
N LYS A 482 6.60 10.39 -20.31
CA LYS A 482 7.34 10.52 -21.57
C LYS A 482 7.20 11.91 -22.20
N TYR A 483 6.03 12.54 -22.05
CA TYR A 483 5.74 13.88 -22.58
C TYR A 483 5.94 14.98 -21.54
N GLY A 484 6.26 14.64 -20.30
CA GLY A 484 6.50 15.62 -19.24
C GLY A 484 5.31 16.53 -18.96
N MET A 485 4.07 16.04 -19.05
CA MET A 485 2.85 16.85 -18.96
C MET A 485 2.76 17.66 -17.67
N THR A 486 3.04 17.03 -16.54
CA THR A 486 3.06 17.70 -15.23
C THR A 486 4.17 18.75 -15.17
N SER A 487 5.35 18.42 -15.67
CA SER A 487 6.51 19.31 -15.68
C SER A 487 6.29 20.52 -16.58
N LEU A 488 5.67 20.35 -17.75
CA LEU A 488 5.31 21.45 -18.64
C LEU A 488 4.37 22.44 -17.94
N SER A 489 3.41 21.94 -17.14
CA SER A 489 2.53 22.81 -16.34
C SER A 489 3.32 23.60 -15.32
N VAL A 490 4.17 22.96 -14.52
CA VAL A 490 5.03 23.61 -13.52
C VAL A 490 5.95 24.64 -14.18
N ARG A 491 6.62 24.26 -15.28
CA ARG A 491 7.50 25.17 -16.04
C ARG A 491 6.78 26.38 -16.60
N THR A 492 5.55 26.21 -17.08
CA THR A 492 4.73 27.32 -17.56
C THR A 492 4.50 28.37 -16.49
N PHE A 493 4.20 27.95 -15.24
CA PHE A 493 4.07 28.86 -14.12
C PHE A 493 5.40 29.53 -13.77
N VAL A 494 6.49 28.78 -13.67
CA VAL A 494 7.83 29.30 -13.36
C VAL A 494 8.23 30.38 -14.40
N GLN A 495 8.13 30.08 -15.68
CA GLN A 495 8.48 30.99 -16.76
C GLN A 495 7.55 32.23 -16.81
N SER A 496 6.25 32.03 -16.55
CA SER A 496 5.29 33.15 -16.51
C SER A 496 5.60 34.10 -15.36
N ILE A 497 6.03 33.59 -14.20
CA ILE A 497 6.48 34.42 -13.07
C ILE A 497 7.72 35.21 -13.47
N TYR A 498 8.75 34.55 -14.06
CA TYR A 498 9.96 35.24 -14.51
C TYR A 498 9.65 36.36 -15.49
N LYS A 499 8.80 36.10 -16.50
CA LYS A 499 8.36 37.09 -17.46
C LYS A 499 7.64 38.29 -16.79
N LYS A 500 6.69 37.97 -15.89
CA LYS A 500 5.88 39.00 -15.19
C LYS A 500 6.72 39.86 -14.27
N LEU A 501 7.77 39.31 -13.65
CA LEU A 501 8.66 40.03 -12.74
C LEU A 501 9.89 40.62 -13.44
N GLY A 502 10.04 40.49 -14.77
CA GLY A 502 11.21 40.96 -15.52
C GLY A 502 12.51 40.19 -15.22
N LEU A 503 12.42 38.93 -14.79
CA LEU A 503 13.57 38.12 -14.33
C LEU A 503 14.09 37.17 -15.43
N SER A 504 13.57 37.20 -16.64
CA SER A 504 13.90 36.22 -17.70
C SER A 504 15.40 36.15 -18.05
N GLU A 505 16.12 37.26 -17.94
CA GLU A 505 17.57 37.37 -18.20
C GLU A 505 18.42 37.44 -16.91
N THR A 506 17.76 37.39 -15.73
CA THR A 506 18.46 37.51 -14.46
C THR A 506 18.94 36.13 -14.04
N GLN A 507 20.18 36.00 -13.56
CA GLN A 507 20.69 34.76 -12.96
C GLN A 507 19.97 34.46 -11.64
N LEU A 508 19.31 33.31 -11.55
CA LEU A 508 18.50 32.87 -10.42
C LEU A 508 19.07 31.60 -9.79
N LEU A 509 19.28 31.64 -8.48
CA LEU A 509 19.72 30.48 -7.70
C LEU A 509 18.51 29.60 -7.37
N LYS A 510 18.54 28.36 -7.84
CA LYS A 510 17.43 27.43 -7.74
C LYS A 510 17.73 26.25 -6.84
N PHE A 511 16.81 25.98 -5.94
CA PHE A 511 16.78 24.77 -5.13
C PHE A 511 15.62 23.88 -5.56
N GLN A 512 15.80 22.56 -5.55
CA GLN A 512 14.80 21.58 -5.94
C GLN A 512 14.81 20.37 -5.00
N THR A 513 13.63 19.89 -4.62
CA THR A 513 13.44 18.55 -4.07
C THR A 513 12.78 17.64 -5.10
N GLY A 514 13.09 16.33 -5.08
CA GLY A 514 12.79 15.43 -6.19
C GLY A 514 13.88 15.47 -7.25
N GLY A 515 14.57 14.36 -7.42
CA GLY A 515 15.80 14.24 -8.19
C GLY A 515 15.60 14.05 -9.70
N PRO A 516 16.72 13.87 -10.41
CA PRO A 516 16.73 13.60 -11.85
C PRO A 516 16.19 12.20 -12.21
N ASP A 517 15.95 11.34 -11.25
CA ASP A 517 15.32 10.02 -11.41
C ASP A 517 13.79 10.08 -11.53
N GLY A 518 13.16 11.07 -10.87
CA GLY A 518 11.71 11.27 -10.86
C GLY A 518 11.19 11.91 -12.14
N ASP A 519 9.90 11.66 -12.47
CA ASP A 519 9.24 12.26 -13.65
C ASP A 519 9.33 13.80 -13.62
N LEU A 520 8.82 14.40 -12.57
CA LEU A 520 8.77 15.86 -12.47
C LEU A 520 10.18 16.47 -12.34
N GLY A 521 11.02 15.89 -11.47
CA GLY A 521 12.36 16.44 -11.20
C GLY A 521 13.30 16.40 -12.41
N SER A 522 13.28 15.28 -13.16
CA SER A 522 14.11 15.17 -14.38
C SER A 522 13.67 16.16 -15.47
N ASN A 523 12.37 16.22 -15.74
CA ASN A 523 11.85 17.12 -16.77
C ASN A 523 12.02 18.61 -16.37
N GLU A 524 11.90 18.94 -15.08
CA GLU A 524 12.20 20.28 -14.58
C GLU A 524 13.66 20.68 -14.85
N ILE A 525 14.60 19.74 -14.67
CA ILE A 525 16.01 19.96 -15.01
C ILE A 525 16.21 20.12 -16.51
N LEU A 526 15.62 19.22 -17.33
CA LEU A 526 15.78 19.24 -18.79
C LEU A 526 15.21 20.50 -19.43
N LEU A 527 14.09 21.00 -18.90
CA LEU A 527 13.38 22.18 -19.41
C LEU A 527 13.83 23.50 -18.77
N SER A 528 14.77 23.44 -17.81
CA SER A 528 15.23 24.62 -17.09
C SER A 528 15.90 25.66 -18.01
N SER A 529 15.63 26.94 -17.76
CA SER A 529 16.19 28.07 -18.50
C SER A 529 17.68 28.25 -18.21
N ASN A 530 18.44 28.86 -19.14
CA ASN A 530 19.89 29.03 -19.00
C ASN A 530 20.28 29.94 -17.81
N ASN A 531 19.42 30.86 -17.43
CA ASN A 531 19.60 31.75 -16.29
C ASN A 531 19.37 31.08 -14.92
N GLU A 532 18.86 29.85 -14.87
CA GLU A 532 18.67 29.09 -13.61
C GLU A 532 19.95 28.31 -13.26
N VAL A 533 20.50 28.60 -12.10
CA VAL A 533 21.66 27.90 -11.51
C VAL A 533 21.19 27.03 -10.36
N TYR A 534 21.30 25.74 -10.50
CA TYR A 534 20.94 24.81 -9.42
C TYR A 534 22.01 24.84 -8.32
N VAL A 535 21.63 25.19 -7.10
CA VAL A 535 22.51 25.22 -5.94
C VAL A 535 22.32 24.05 -4.98
N GLY A 536 21.23 23.31 -5.16
CA GLY A 536 20.99 22.10 -4.36
C GLY A 536 19.85 21.26 -4.91
N LEU A 537 20.01 19.96 -4.77
CA LEU A 537 18.99 18.93 -5.05
C LEU A 537 18.91 17.93 -3.90
N VAL A 538 17.70 17.53 -3.58
CA VAL A 538 17.41 16.47 -2.58
C VAL A 538 16.52 15.41 -3.22
N ASP A 539 16.97 14.15 -3.25
CA ASP A 539 16.18 13.03 -3.78
C ASP A 539 16.18 11.79 -2.87
N GLY A 540 15.73 10.66 -3.40
CA GLY A 540 15.66 9.39 -2.68
C GLY A 540 17.02 8.85 -2.23
N SER A 541 18.12 9.22 -2.89
CA SER A 541 19.48 8.74 -2.61
C SER A 541 20.26 9.61 -1.63
N GLY A 542 19.93 10.92 -1.54
CA GLY A 542 20.68 11.82 -0.69
C GLY A 542 20.43 13.31 -0.94
N THR A 543 21.42 14.10 -0.53
CA THR A 543 21.44 15.56 -0.61
C THR A 543 22.70 16.01 -1.34
N LEU A 544 22.54 16.67 -2.48
CA LEU A 544 23.61 17.25 -3.30
C LEU A 544 23.52 18.76 -3.25
N VAL A 545 24.60 19.43 -2.86
CA VAL A 545 24.65 20.89 -2.66
C VAL A 545 25.93 21.44 -3.22
N ASP A 546 25.85 22.57 -3.93
CA ASP A 546 26.99 23.41 -4.27
C ASP A 546 26.56 24.88 -4.29
N PRO A 547 27.00 25.71 -3.35
CA PRO A 547 26.65 27.12 -3.31
C PRO A 547 27.13 27.91 -4.53
N GLN A 548 28.17 27.44 -5.24
CA GLN A 548 28.68 28.05 -6.46
C GLN A 548 27.88 27.64 -7.72
N GLY A 549 27.04 26.63 -7.59
CA GLY A 549 26.21 26.07 -8.66
C GLY A 549 26.66 24.70 -9.13
N LEU A 550 25.70 23.79 -9.22
CA LEU A 550 25.88 22.45 -9.76
C LEU A 550 26.08 22.50 -11.26
N ASN A 551 26.93 21.60 -11.80
CA ASN A 551 27.15 21.49 -13.24
C ASN A 551 25.83 21.06 -13.94
N LYS A 552 25.32 21.93 -14.78
CA LYS A 552 24.01 21.75 -15.41
C LYS A 552 24.01 20.64 -16.46
N ASP A 553 25.13 20.43 -17.14
CA ASP A 553 25.21 19.38 -18.17
C ASP A 553 25.26 18.01 -17.50
N GLU A 554 25.91 17.89 -16.35
CA GLU A 554 25.90 16.69 -15.52
C GLU A 554 24.50 16.40 -14.96
N LEU A 555 23.77 17.40 -14.47
CA LEU A 555 22.37 17.26 -14.06
C LEU A 555 21.48 16.81 -15.23
N ARG A 556 21.68 17.36 -16.43
CA ARG A 556 20.96 16.95 -17.64
C ARG A 556 21.31 15.50 -18.05
N ARG A 557 22.57 15.09 -17.87
CA ARG A 557 22.97 13.69 -18.09
C ARG A 557 22.20 12.76 -17.17
N LEU A 558 22.19 13.04 -15.88
CA LEU A 558 21.44 12.27 -14.90
C LEU A 558 19.93 12.23 -15.22
N ALA A 559 19.34 13.37 -15.55
CA ALA A 559 17.93 13.49 -15.89
C ALA A 559 17.55 12.67 -17.14
N LYS A 560 18.41 12.62 -18.17
CA LYS A 560 18.21 11.77 -19.36
C LYS A 560 18.31 10.28 -19.03
N MET A 561 19.17 9.92 -18.08
CA MET A 561 19.37 8.54 -17.62
C MET A 561 18.35 8.11 -16.56
N ARG A 562 17.54 9.01 -16.05
CA ARG A 562 16.66 8.80 -14.88
C ARG A 562 17.44 8.24 -13.69
N ALA A 563 18.60 8.78 -13.42
CA ALA A 563 19.48 8.39 -12.34
C ALA A 563 19.39 9.35 -11.16
N THR A 564 19.52 8.83 -9.95
CA THR A 564 19.52 9.59 -8.70
C THR A 564 20.80 10.40 -8.54
N VAL A 565 20.80 11.41 -7.62
CA VAL A 565 21.94 12.31 -7.40
C VAL A 565 23.19 11.62 -6.84
N ASP A 566 23.10 10.39 -6.32
CA ASP A 566 24.27 9.59 -5.92
C ASP A 566 25.17 9.19 -7.10
N LYS A 567 24.72 9.38 -8.34
CA LYS A 567 25.49 9.16 -9.58
C LYS A 567 26.08 10.44 -10.16
N TYR A 568 25.97 11.56 -9.43
CA TYR A 568 26.59 12.80 -9.83
C TYR A 568 28.11 12.71 -9.70
N ASP A 569 28.83 13.24 -10.69
CA ASP A 569 30.29 13.33 -10.64
C ASP A 569 30.73 14.39 -9.62
N THR A 570 31.08 13.96 -8.41
CA THR A 570 31.47 14.83 -7.31
C THR A 570 32.76 15.61 -7.57
N SER A 571 33.56 15.25 -8.57
CA SER A 571 34.75 16.01 -8.98
C SER A 571 34.38 17.38 -9.59
N LEU A 572 33.16 17.55 -10.02
CA LEU A 572 32.62 18.80 -10.55
C LEU A 572 32.12 19.78 -9.48
N LEU A 573 32.13 19.37 -8.21
CA LEU A 573 31.73 20.23 -7.10
C LEU A 573 32.83 21.25 -6.75
N SER A 574 32.39 22.42 -6.32
CA SER A 574 33.27 23.41 -5.74
C SER A 574 33.84 22.94 -4.38
N LYS A 575 34.77 23.68 -3.81
CA LYS A 575 35.32 23.35 -2.48
C LYS A 575 34.29 23.37 -1.33
N GLU A 576 33.19 24.10 -1.53
CA GLU A 576 32.06 24.19 -0.59
C GLU A 576 30.96 23.21 -0.92
N GLY A 577 31.01 22.56 -2.09
CA GLY A 577 30.03 21.58 -2.55
C GLY A 577 30.21 20.23 -1.85
N PHE A 578 29.10 19.51 -1.69
CA PHE A 578 29.10 18.18 -1.08
C PHE A 578 27.91 17.33 -1.55
N PHE A 579 28.09 16.01 -1.41
CA PHE A 579 27.02 15.03 -1.49
C PHE A 579 27.01 14.22 -0.19
N VAL A 580 25.81 14.04 0.38
CA VAL A 580 25.56 13.15 1.53
C VAL A 580 24.53 12.10 1.12
N SER A 581 24.94 10.84 1.14
CA SER A 581 24.04 9.71 0.90
C SER A 581 23.15 9.43 2.11
N ILE A 582 21.96 8.89 1.88
CA ILE A 582 21.10 8.37 2.96
C ILE A 582 21.77 7.24 3.78
N LYS A 583 22.82 6.61 3.24
CA LYS A 583 23.57 5.52 3.89
C LYS A 583 24.73 6.02 4.73
N ASP A 584 25.07 7.30 4.62
CA ASP A 584 26.23 7.87 5.29
C ASP A 584 25.97 8.09 6.77
N MET A 585 26.99 7.78 7.57
CA MET A 585 26.99 7.98 9.02
C MET A 585 28.24 8.75 9.42
N ASN A 586 28.06 9.77 10.28
CA ASN A 586 29.16 10.58 10.86
C ASN A 586 30.06 11.26 9.80
N VAL A 587 29.48 11.78 8.73
CA VAL A 587 30.20 12.46 7.65
C VAL A 587 30.49 13.91 8.03
N LYS A 588 31.73 14.35 7.87
CA LYS A 588 32.12 15.75 8.08
C LYS A 588 31.96 16.54 6.77
N LEU A 589 31.22 17.64 6.85
CA LEU A 589 30.99 18.54 5.73
C LEU A 589 32.05 19.63 5.59
N PRO A 590 32.15 20.31 4.42
CA PRO A 590 33.16 21.37 4.21
C PRO A 590 33.09 22.50 5.23
N ASN A 591 31.93 22.84 5.76
CA ASN A 591 31.74 23.87 6.79
C ASN A 591 32.10 23.39 8.22
N GLY A 592 32.60 22.17 8.38
CA GLY A 592 32.98 21.57 9.66
C GLY A 592 31.84 20.86 10.42
N MET A 593 30.62 20.96 9.97
CA MET A 593 29.47 20.24 10.56
C MET A 593 29.58 18.73 10.32
N THR A 594 29.25 17.93 11.32
CA THR A 594 29.15 16.46 11.18
C THR A 594 27.72 16.04 11.02
N VAL A 595 27.42 15.29 9.95
CA VAL A 595 26.13 14.65 9.70
C VAL A 595 26.17 13.27 10.35
N THR A 596 25.41 13.08 11.41
CA THR A 596 25.37 11.80 12.15
C THR A 596 24.61 10.71 11.42
N ASP A 597 23.58 11.07 10.67
CA ASP A 597 22.71 10.15 9.91
C ASP A 597 22.27 10.84 8.61
N GLY A 598 22.67 10.27 7.47
CA GLY A 598 22.38 10.81 6.16
C GLY A 598 20.89 10.79 5.80
N THR A 599 20.13 9.81 6.30
CA THR A 599 18.67 9.75 6.10
C THR A 599 17.98 10.90 6.83
N VAL A 600 18.34 11.16 8.08
CA VAL A 600 17.79 12.28 8.87
C VAL A 600 18.18 13.61 8.23
N PHE A 601 19.43 13.77 7.82
CA PHE A 601 19.92 14.97 7.15
C PHE A 601 19.16 15.25 5.85
N ARG A 602 19.00 14.23 5.00
CA ARG A 602 18.25 14.32 3.74
C ARG A 602 16.80 14.74 3.99
N ASN A 603 16.11 14.12 4.96
CA ASN A 603 14.71 14.40 5.26
C ASN A 603 14.47 15.81 5.79
N LYS A 604 15.44 16.37 6.49
CA LYS A 604 15.35 17.69 7.13
C LYS A 604 16.09 18.81 6.38
N PHE A 605 16.80 18.49 5.29
CA PHE A 605 17.66 19.47 4.62
C PHE A 605 16.87 20.69 4.18
N HIS A 606 15.79 20.51 3.45
CA HIS A 606 14.97 21.60 2.90
C HIS A 606 14.26 22.45 3.98
N SER A 607 14.09 21.94 5.19
CA SER A 607 13.37 22.63 6.27
C SER A 607 14.29 23.17 7.37
N GLU A 608 15.38 22.46 7.74
CA GLU A 608 16.22 22.83 8.90
C GLU A 608 17.63 23.28 8.51
N TYR A 609 18.15 22.81 7.36
CA TYR A 609 19.54 23.02 6.99
C TYR A 609 19.73 23.93 5.79
N LEU A 610 18.70 24.15 4.97
CA LEU A 610 18.78 24.86 3.69
C LEU A 610 19.59 26.16 3.80
N PHE A 611 19.21 27.07 4.68
CA PHE A 611 19.84 28.40 4.79
C PHE A 611 21.16 28.39 5.58
N LYS A 612 21.57 27.25 6.15
CA LYS A 612 22.90 27.08 6.73
C LYS A 612 23.96 26.85 5.66
N PHE A 613 23.57 26.26 4.53
CA PHE A 613 24.46 25.95 3.42
C PHE A 613 24.20 26.83 2.19
N LEU A 614 22.97 27.26 1.99
CA LEU A 614 22.53 28.07 0.88
C LEU A 614 21.92 29.38 1.41
N PRO A 615 22.74 30.41 1.66
CA PRO A 615 22.26 31.67 2.25
C PRO A 615 21.33 32.45 1.33
N ARG A 616 21.39 32.19 0.01
CA ARG A 616 20.46 32.73 -1.00
C ARG A 616 19.87 31.61 -1.85
N VAL A 617 18.55 31.61 -1.96
CA VAL A 617 17.77 30.80 -2.87
C VAL A 617 16.69 31.72 -3.47
N ASP A 618 16.71 31.93 -4.77
CA ASP A 618 15.74 32.80 -5.43
C ASP A 618 14.47 32.07 -5.84
N VAL A 619 14.61 30.78 -6.20
CA VAL A 619 13.51 29.94 -6.68
C VAL A 619 13.57 28.57 -6.04
N PHE A 620 12.45 28.14 -5.49
CA PHE A 620 12.27 26.79 -4.99
C PHE A 620 11.15 26.07 -5.75
N VAL A 621 11.48 24.92 -6.33
CA VAL A 621 10.50 24.06 -7.02
C VAL A 621 10.53 22.68 -6.37
N PRO A 622 9.66 22.41 -5.38
CA PRO A 622 9.52 21.06 -4.84
C PRO A 622 8.90 20.14 -5.89
N CYS A 623 9.70 19.26 -6.50
CA CYS A 623 9.26 18.25 -7.47
C CYS A 623 9.00 16.88 -6.83
N GLY A 624 9.43 16.68 -5.58
CA GLY A 624 9.23 15.49 -4.78
C GLY A 624 9.40 15.81 -3.30
N GLY A 625 8.97 14.91 -2.44
CA GLY A 625 9.01 15.05 -1.00
C GLY A 625 7.71 14.56 -0.33
N ARG A 626 7.72 14.54 0.99
CA ARG A 626 6.54 14.12 1.76
C ARG A 626 5.59 15.30 1.99
N PRO A 627 4.27 15.03 2.16
CA PRO A 627 3.32 16.04 2.59
C PRO A 627 3.75 16.75 3.88
N ALA A 628 3.37 18.01 4.00
CA ALA A 628 3.66 18.86 5.15
C ALA A 628 5.16 18.98 5.48
N SER A 629 6.04 18.88 4.48
CA SER A 629 7.48 19.09 4.64
C SER A 629 7.81 20.50 5.14
N ILE A 630 7.01 21.50 4.72
CA ILE A 630 6.99 22.84 5.32
C ILE A 630 5.68 23.01 6.07
N ASN A 631 5.78 23.21 7.37
CA ASN A 631 4.65 23.26 8.31
C ASN A 631 4.91 24.28 9.42
N ILE A 632 3.96 24.41 10.35
CA ILE A 632 4.01 25.39 11.43
C ILE A 632 5.27 25.27 12.31
N SER A 633 5.86 24.10 12.44
CA SER A 633 7.04 23.88 13.27
C SER A 633 8.34 24.42 12.64
N ASN A 634 8.40 24.61 11.32
CA ASN A 634 9.61 25.00 10.61
C ASN A 634 9.46 26.25 9.73
N ILE A 635 8.26 26.81 9.58
CA ILE A 635 7.98 27.96 8.70
C ILE A 635 8.82 29.19 9.06
N GLU A 636 9.12 29.41 10.33
CA GLU A 636 9.91 30.57 10.79
C GLU A 636 11.33 30.56 10.22
N LEU A 637 11.86 29.40 9.86
CA LEU A 637 13.19 29.31 9.20
C LEU A 637 13.17 29.91 7.78
N PHE A 638 12.01 29.98 7.14
CA PHE A 638 11.83 30.56 5.81
C PHE A 638 11.57 32.07 5.83
N LEU A 639 11.41 32.66 6.99
CA LEU A 639 11.21 34.10 7.17
C LEU A 639 12.48 34.76 7.65
N ASP A 640 12.75 35.96 7.14
CA ASP A 640 13.84 36.79 7.64
C ASP A 640 13.43 37.43 8.97
N ALA A 641 14.16 37.15 10.02
CA ALA A 641 13.81 37.58 11.39
C ALA A 641 13.79 39.12 11.57
N LYS A 642 14.49 39.87 10.71
CA LYS A 642 14.57 41.34 10.82
C LYS A 642 13.47 42.04 10.02
N THR A 643 13.17 41.50 8.84
CA THR A 643 12.26 42.14 7.87
C THR A 643 10.88 41.50 7.81
N GLY A 644 10.72 40.28 8.37
CA GLY A 644 9.51 39.47 8.23
C GLY A 644 9.25 38.97 6.81
N LYS A 645 10.14 39.24 5.85
CA LYS A 645 9.97 38.81 4.47
C LYS A 645 10.36 37.35 4.25
N SER A 646 9.78 36.72 3.24
CA SER A 646 10.21 35.40 2.81
C SER A 646 11.66 35.41 2.34
N LYS A 647 12.47 34.46 2.78
CA LYS A 647 13.84 34.27 2.29
C LYS A 647 13.89 33.70 0.89
N ILE A 648 12.81 33.04 0.43
CA ILE A 648 12.66 32.54 -0.92
C ILE A 648 11.58 33.35 -1.62
N PRO A 649 11.96 34.19 -2.61
CA PRO A 649 11.01 35.03 -3.30
C PRO A 649 9.97 34.30 -4.15
N ILE A 650 10.35 33.15 -4.74
CA ILE A 650 9.50 32.41 -5.68
C ILE A 650 9.43 30.94 -5.28
N ILE A 651 8.21 30.41 -5.11
CA ILE A 651 7.96 28.98 -4.86
C ILE A 651 6.87 28.50 -5.81
N VAL A 652 7.14 27.42 -6.56
CA VAL A 652 6.16 26.77 -7.44
C VAL A 652 6.07 25.30 -7.06
N GLU A 653 4.95 24.90 -6.43
CA GLU A 653 4.79 23.56 -5.88
C GLU A 653 4.46 22.53 -6.97
N GLY A 654 5.43 21.74 -7.38
CA GLY A 654 5.23 20.56 -8.22
C GLY A 654 4.73 19.35 -7.42
N ALA A 655 5.32 19.12 -6.24
CA ALA A 655 4.90 18.05 -5.33
C ALA A 655 3.60 18.39 -4.59
N ASN A 656 2.72 17.40 -4.44
CA ASN A 656 1.45 17.60 -3.75
C ASN A 656 1.65 17.77 -2.24
N LEU A 657 0.90 18.72 -1.65
CA LEU A 657 0.82 18.94 -0.20
C LEU A 657 2.18 19.24 0.48
N PHE A 658 3.19 19.67 -0.26
CA PHE A 658 4.52 19.89 0.27
C PHE A 658 4.54 20.97 1.37
N ILE A 659 3.75 22.04 1.18
CA ILE A 659 3.59 23.15 2.14
C ILE A 659 2.17 23.10 2.69
N THR A 660 2.00 23.20 4.01
CA THR A 660 0.66 23.29 4.62
C THR A 660 -0.04 24.59 4.24
N GLN A 661 -1.37 24.62 4.27
CA GLN A 661 -2.15 25.78 3.82
C GLN A 661 -1.82 27.03 4.62
N ASP A 662 -1.68 26.93 5.94
CA ASP A 662 -1.38 28.09 6.82
C ASP A 662 0.02 28.65 6.53
N CYS A 663 0.98 27.76 6.25
CA CYS A 663 2.33 28.16 5.88
C CYS A 663 2.38 28.84 4.49
N ARG A 664 1.54 28.41 3.52
CA ARG A 664 1.39 29.12 2.25
C ARG A 664 0.92 30.55 2.46
N LEU A 665 -0.14 30.73 3.23
CA LEU A 665 -0.66 32.07 3.55
C LEU A 665 0.38 32.94 4.24
N LYS A 666 1.15 32.37 5.17
CA LYS A 666 2.26 33.09 5.83
C LYS A 666 3.35 33.52 4.85
N LEU A 667 3.75 32.64 3.93
CA LEU A 667 4.75 32.95 2.91
C LEU A 667 4.26 34.01 1.93
N GLU A 668 3.01 33.94 1.49
CA GLU A 668 2.39 34.96 0.62
C GLU A 668 2.32 36.32 1.33
N GLN A 669 1.90 36.36 2.58
CA GLN A 669 1.91 37.58 3.41
C GLN A 669 3.33 38.15 3.58
N ALA A 670 4.34 37.28 3.64
CA ALA A 670 5.74 37.66 3.68
C ALA A 670 6.33 38.06 2.31
N GLY A 671 5.50 38.17 1.26
CA GLY A 671 5.89 38.65 -0.06
C GLY A 671 6.45 37.56 -0.99
N CYS A 672 6.29 36.28 -0.68
CA CYS A 672 6.63 35.18 -1.59
C CYS A 672 5.59 35.09 -2.73
N VAL A 673 6.06 34.97 -3.95
CA VAL A 673 5.22 34.59 -5.10
C VAL A 673 5.10 33.08 -5.11
N LEU A 674 3.97 32.60 -4.63
CA LEU A 674 3.74 31.16 -4.43
C LEU A 674 2.63 30.67 -5.37
N VAL A 675 2.89 29.55 -6.07
CA VAL A 675 1.87 28.82 -6.84
C VAL A 675 1.64 27.46 -6.20
N LYS A 676 0.38 27.26 -5.77
CA LYS A 676 -0.04 26.03 -5.08
C LYS A 676 0.03 24.81 -6.01
N ASP A 677 0.33 23.66 -5.43
CA ASP A 677 0.43 22.33 -6.07
C ASP A 677 -0.75 22.00 -7.01
N SER A 678 -1.98 22.13 -6.53
CA SER A 678 -3.19 21.82 -7.31
C SER A 678 -3.38 22.70 -8.56
N SER A 679 -2.71 23.85 -8.63
CA SER A 679 -2.66 24.71 -9.83
C SER A 679 -1.44 24.38 -10.69
N ALA A 680 -0.25 24.32 -10.07
CA ALA A 680 1.00 24.15 -10.78
C ALA A 680 1.13 22.81 -11.48
N ASN A 681 0.70 21.71 -10.85
CA ASN A 681 0.94 20.34 -11.32
C ASN A 681 -0.23 19.68 -12.07
N LYS A 682 -1.26 20.41 -12.46
CA LYS A 682 -2.47 19.82 -13.08
C LYS A 682 -2.35 19.48 -14.58
N GLY A 683 -1.20 19.67 -15.19
CA GLY A 683 -0.99 19.43 -16.63
C GLY A 683 -1.34 18.00 -17.07
N GLY A 684 -1.05 16.97 -16.24
CA GLY A 684 -1.45 15.59 -16.51
C GLY A 684 -2.97 15.41 -16.58
N VAL A 685 -3.72 16.08 -15.71
CA VAL A 685 -5.20 16.06 -15.71
C VAL A 685 -5.76 16.80 -16.93
N THR A 686 -5.18 17.96 -17.27
CA THR A 686 -5.61 18.77 -18.42
C THR A 686 -5.38 18.03 -19.73
N SER A 687 -4.31 17.23 -19.86
CA SER A 687 -3.98 16.48 -21.08
C SER A 687 -4.80 15.22 -21.29
N SER A 688 -5.35 14.65 -20.25
CA SER A 688 -6.14 13.41 -20.31
C SER A 688 -7.64 13.66 -20.32
#